data_b542271fe155073f4a429c8bd0128c0c
#
_entry.id   b542271fe155073f4a429c8bd0128c0c
#
_cell.length_a   1.000
_cell.length_b   1.000
_cell.length_c   1.000
_cell.angle_alpha   90.00
_cell.angle_beta   90.00
_cell.angle_gamma   90.00
#
_symmetry.space_group_name_H-M   'P 1'
#
loop_
_entity.id
_entity.type
_entity.pdbx_description
1 polymer ?
#
loop_
_entity_poly.entity_id
_entity_poly.type
_entity_poly.pdbx_seq_one_letter_code
_entity_poly.pdbx_strand_id
1 'polypeptide(L)'
;MSKQSALLSAPSSSLLLEVVEGALVIQHWGAPLAGDLSAIQTAIRPSIANSSWDAPQFPGIMRESSRGFLGRPTLSGHRNGKAWSTKFEVSNFHHDGNSVAITFTDFHAQLEVLITFDLDRHGVLTQKAVLKNLGDSQYALNEFIHWLPLPKEATQTLDFAGRWSNERNPQRKEIATGTWVRESREGRSGHNFSIADIALTPQTTFQTGKAWATSIAWSGNSHYLVEKLFDGSQSIGAGELLLPGEVILSAGESYSAPALISVFSGQGLDGIASSYHQHLRSRELHPKRPRPLTLNMWEAVYFDHNEEKIKALIDVASEIGIERVVLDDGWFHSRRDDRAGLGDWVIDPAVWPHGLAPIIKYINDKGIEFGLWFEGEMVNPDSDLYRAHPEWILHEADRVPPLWRHELVLDLGHEGAFNHVLEQTSAVLAAHNIAYIKWDHNRVLVDAGHLGSAGVHRQTQAIYQLFAELKKRHPGLEIESCASGGARVDLGVIDLVDRFWTSDNNDALERQTIQRWTAQVIAPELLGTHIGPTHGHQTGRTLELSMRATTALFGHAGIEWNITEATPDERKHLATWAKYYKENRAHLHTGKMVRVDYPDSHAYLHGVTAHDLSRAIFAYVQLTPTLTVHPSPLKFPDLDPSGTYSVKAVFPAGKPRFMLISPPEWMSGVTMSGSALAAIGVTAPILAPANAVLIEITKL
;
A
#
# COMPACT_ATOMS: atom_id res chain seq x y z
N MET A 1 -33.85 30.05 0.38
CA MET A 1 -32.71 29.43 1.10
C MET A 1 -31.45 29.73 0.31
N SER A 2 -30.38 30.20 0.94
CA SER A 2 -29.08 30.39 0.25
C SER A 2 -28.61 29.05 -0.30
N LYS A 3 -28.17 29.04 -1.54
CA LYS A 3 -27.69 27.83 -2.22
C LYS A 3 -26.40 27.34 -1.54
N GLN A 4 -26.43 26.19 -0.86
CA GLN A 4 -25.27 25.61 -0.23
C GLN A 4 -24.55 24.73 -1.25
N SER A 5 -23.40 25.18 -1.75
CA SER A 5 -22.56 24.46 -2.71
C SER A 5 -21.10 24.75 -2.47
N ALA A 6 -20.24 23.82 -2.82
CA ALA A 6 -18.79 23.99 -2.76
C ALA A 6 -18.12 23.36 -3.99
N LEU A 7 -17.12 24.06 -4.52
CA LEU A 7 -16.19 23.54 -5.52
C LEU A 7 -14.82 23.43 -4.86
N LEU A 8 -14.32 22.20 -4.72
CA LEU A 8 -12.94 21.93 -4.35
C LEU A 8 -12.16 21.71 -5.65
N SER A 9 -10.96 22.31 -5.76
CA SER A 9 -10.20 22.31 -7.00
C SER A 9 -8.71 22.05 -6.77
N ALA A 10 -8.16 21.16 -7.59
CA ALA A 10 -6.74 20.90 -7.71
C ALA A 10 -6.34 20.96 -9.20
N PRO A 11 -5.04 21.05 -9.54
CA PRO A 11 -4.59 21.09 -10.93
C PRO A 11 -5.06 19.89 -11.78
N SER A 12 -5.24 18.72 -11.16
CA SER A 12 -5.61 17.47 -11.84
C SER A 12 -7.07 17.09 -11.70
N SER A 13 -7.83 17.67 -10.73
CA SER A 13 -9.19 17.23 -10.44
C SER A 13 -10.03 18.30 -9.76
N SER A 14 -11.36 18.11 -9.81
CA SER A 14 -12.34 18.91 -9.05
C SER A 14 -13.42 18.02 -8.44
N LEU A 15 -13.95 18.47 -7.30
CA LEU A 15 -15.14 17.93 -6.64
C LEU A 15 -16.17 19.04 -6.51
N LEU A 16 -17.36 18.86 -7.08
CA LEU A 16 -18.50 19.80 -6.94
C LEU A 16 -19.57 19.16 -6.07
N LEU A 17 -19.84 19.80 -4.94
CA LEU A 17 -20.85 19.42 -3.96
C LEU A 17 -22.01 20.42 -3.96
N GLU A 18 -23.22 19.93 -3.78
CA GLU A 18 -24.40 20.78 -3.69
C GLU A 18 -25.47 20.16 -2.78
N VAL A 19 -26.12 20.96 -1.97
CA VAL A 19 -27.30 20.56 -1.18
C VAL A 19 -28.55 20.74 -2.02
N VAL A 20 -29.25 19.63 -2.28
CA VAL A 20 -30.51 19.59 -3.05
C VAL A 20 -31.57 18.92 -2.20
N GLU A 21 -32.66 19.64 -1.88
CA GLU A 21 -33.80 19.13 -1.08
C GLU A 21 -33.34 18.47 0.25
N GLY A 22 -32.35 19.07 0.93
CA GLY A 22 -31.81 18.59 2.19
C GLY A 22 -30.78 17.45 2.07
N ALA A 23 -30.58 16.88 0.87
CA ALA A 23 -29.54 15.90 0.61
C ALA A 23 -28.27 16.55 0.04
N LEU A 24 -27.09 16.06 0.38
CA LEU A 24 -25.83 16.42 -0.27
C LEU A 24 -25.63 15.56 -1.51
N VAL A 25 -25.48 16.20 -2.65
CA VAL A 25 -25.23 15.52 -3.94
C VAL A 25 -23.82 15.87 -4.43
N ILE A 26 -23.06 14.87 -4.88
CA ILE A 26 -21.83 15.09 -5.63
C ILE A 26 -22.20 15.23 -7.10
N GLN A 27 -22.14 16.46 -7.61
CA GLN A 27 -22.48 16.77 -9.00
C GLN A 27 -21.36 16.41 -9.97
N HIS A 28 -20.12 16.44 -9.49
CA HIS A 28 -18.93 16.10 -10.28
C HIS A 28 -17.78 15.64 -9.38
N TRP A 29 -17.10 14.59 -9.77
CA TRP A 29 -15.80 14.17 -9.31
C TRP A 29 -15.00 13.68 -10.52
N GLY A 30 -13.96 14.43 -10.90
CA GLY A 30 -13.22 14.12 -12.14
C GLY A 30 -12.32 15.27 -12.58
N ALA A 31 -12.25 15.49 -13.89
CA ALA A 31 -11.43 16.53 -14.49
C ALA A 31 -11.68 17.93 -13.88
N PRO A 32 -10.68 18.81 -13.86
CA PRO A 32 -10.82 20.17 -13.33
C PRO A 32 -11.96 20.93 -13.99
N LEU A 33 -12.78 21.60 -13.17
CA LEU A 33 -13.83 22.50 -13.61
C LEU A 33 -13.36 23.95 -13.52
N ALA A 34 -13.77 24.77 -14.48
CA ALA A 34 -13.50 26.21 -14.51
C ALA A 34 -14.68 26.99 -15.05
N GLY A 35 -14.73 28.29 -14.76
CA GLY A 35 -15.75 29.21 -15.27
C GLY A 35 -17.01 29.26 -14.41
N ASP A 36 -18.12 29.74 -15.01
CA ASP A 36 -19.42 29.85 -14.35
C ASP A 36 -20.13 28.51 -14.28
N LEU A 37 -20.35 28.02 -13.07
CA LEU A 37 -21.01 26.76 -12.76
C LEU A 37 -22.48 26.91 -12.35
N SER A 38 -23.04 28.11 -12.40
CA SER A 38 -24.40 28.43 -11.91
C SER A 38 -25.53 27.67 -12.60
N ALA A 39 -25.34 27.26 -13.84
CA ALA A 39 -26.33 26.55 -14.62
C ALA A 39 -26.28 25.02 -14.47
N ILE A 40 -25.26 24.46 -13.80
CA ILE A 40 -25.03 22.99 -13.74
C ILE A 40 -26.25 22.28 -13.18
N GLN A 41 -26.82 22.73 -12.07
CA GLN A 41 -27.97 22.09 -11.44
C GLN A 41 -29.18 21.97 -12.40
N THR A 42 -29.43 23.01 -13.21
CA THR A 42 -30.49 22.97 -14.21
C THR A 42 -30.14 22.04 -15.36
N ALA A 43 -28.90 22.03 -15.79
CA ALA A 43 -28.44 21.25 -16.93
C ALA A 43 -28.46 19.74 -16.68
N ILE A 44 -28.17 19.29 -15.44
CA ILE A 44 -28.08 17.87 -15.09
C ILE A 44 -29.27 17.35 -14.28
N ARG A 45 -30.31 18.18 -14.08
CA ARG A 45 -31.53 17.74 -13.37
C ARG A 45 -32.13 16.49 -14.05
N PRO A 46 -32.35 15.39 -13.28
CA PRO A 46 -32.92 14.17 -13.87
C PRO A 46 -34.28 14.41 -14.48
N SER A 47 -34.52 13.86 -15.66
CA SER A 47 -35.88 13.76 -16.24
C SER A 47 -36.63 12.58 -15.61
N ILE A 48 -37.94 12.69 -15.58
CA ILE A 48 -38.81 11.63 -15.05
C ILE A 48 -39.12 10.67 -16.20
N ALA A 49 -38.73 9.40 -16.04
CA ALA A 49 -39.04 8.35 -16.99
C ALA A 49 -40.48 7.83 -16.80
N ASN A 50 -41.06 7.25 -17.87
CA ASN A 50 -42.35 6.52 -17.74
C ASN A 50 -42.18 5.35 -16.76
N SER A 51 -43.22 5.08 -15.98
CA SER A 51 -43.23 4.01 -14.96
C SER A 51 -42.12 4.14 -13.94
N SER A 52 -41.86 5.38 -13.51
CA SER A 52 -40.83 5.74 -12.53
C SER A 52 -41.46 6.60 -11.41
N TRP A 53 -40.61 7.28 -10.64
CA TRP A 53 -41.05 8.21 -9.58
C TRP A 53 -41.87 9.36 -10.16
N ASP A 54 -42.83 9.88 -9.39
CA ASP A 54 -43.66 11.03 -9.81
C ASP A 54 -42.89 12.37 -9.80
N ALA A 55 -41.74 12.40 -9.10
CA ALA A 55 -40.82 13.55 -9.02
C ALA A 55 -39.36 13.09 -9.10
N PRO A 56 -38.44 13.98 -9.54
CA PRO A 56 -37.01 13.66 -9.50
C PRO A 56 -36.54 13.30 -8.09
N GLN A 57 -35.76 12.25 -7.97
CA GLN A 57 -35.19 11.82 -6.69
C GLN A 57 -33.74 12.28 -6.57
N PHE A 58 -33.33 12.69 -5.36
CA PHE A 58 -31.98 13.11 -5.02
C PHE A 58 -31.51 12.33 -3.79
N PRO A 59 -31.07 11.06 -3.96
CA PRO A 59 -30.68 10.22 -2.83
C PRO A 59 -29.45 10.76 -2.08
N GLY A 60 -28.64 11.59 -2.73
CA GLY A 60 -27.43 12.17 -2.16
C GLY A 60 -26.34 11.13 -1.85
N ILE A 61 -25.35 11.54 -1.08
CA ILE A 61 -24.23 10.66 -0.70
C ILE A 61 -24.59 9.64 0.39
N MET A 62 -25.69 9.88 1.13
CA MET A 62 -26.17 8.93 2.15
C MET A 62 -26.93 7.75 1.54
N ARG A 63 -27.37 7.85 0.28
CA ARG A 63 -27.91 6.75 -0.52
C ARG A 63 -29.03 6.00 0.20
N GLU A 64 -30.07 6.71 0.58
CA GLU A 64 -31.14 6.23 1.45
C GLU A 64 -32.38 5.78 0.68
N SER A 65 -32.97 4.64 1.09
CA SER A 65 -34.26 4.16 0.52
C SER A 65 -35.41 5.15 0.78
N SER A 66 -35.38 5.86 1.89
CA SER A 66 -36.33 6.94 2.22
C SER A 66 -36.30 8.12 1.24
N ARG A 67 -35.24 8.24 0.43
CA ARG A 67 -35.08 9.21 -0.66
C ARG A 67 -35.16 8.56 -2.04
N GLY A 68 -35.74 7.36 -2.13
CA GLY A 68 -35.92 6.66 -3.40
C GLY A 68 -34.68 5.96 -3.95
N PHE A 69 -33.64 5.79 -3.17
CA PHE A 69 -32.44 5.04 -3.60
C PHE A 69 -32.71 3.53 -3.52
N LEU A 70 -32.40 2.79 -4.58
CA LEU A 70 -32.70 1.36 -4.71
C LEU A 70 -31.46 0.47 -4.75
N GLY A 71 -30.27 1.06 -4.56
CA GLY A 71 -29.00 0.35 -4.44
C GLY A 71 -28.55 0.16 -3.00
N ARG A 72 -27.24 -0.12 -2.81
CA ARG A 72 -26.63 -0.31 -1.48
C ARG A 72 -26.49 1.03 -0.76
N PRO A 73 -27.02 1.16 0.46
CA PRO A 73 -26.99 2.41 1.22
C PRO A 73 -25.58 2.74 1.73
N THR A 74 -25.37 3.98 2.18
CA THR A 74 -24.15 4.39 2.86
C THR A 74 -24.09 3.83 4.27
N LEU A 75 -25.23 3.81 4.98
CA LEU A 75 -25.32 3.35 6.36
C LEU A 75 -26.38 2.25 6.49
N SER A 76 -26.02 1.19 7.19
CA SER A 76 -26.93 0.13 7.60
C SER A 76 -26.76 -0.14 9.10
N GLY A 77 -27.84 -0.15 9.85
CA GLY A 77 -27.85 -0.40 11.27
C GLY A 77 -29.27 -0.33 11.85
N HIS A 78 -29.40 -0.52 13.17
CA HIS A 78 -30.72 -0.54 13.81
C HIS A 78 -30.65 -0.38 15.34
N ARG A 79 -31.78 -0.04 15.93
CA ARG A 79 -32.08 -0.11 17.37
C ARG A 79 -33.05 -1.25 17.64
N ASN A 80 -32.56 -2.44 17.97
CA ASN A 80 -33.39 -3.63 18.17
C ASN A 80 -34.42 -3.85 17.01
N GLY A 81 -33.94 -3.78 15.77
CA GLY A 81 -34.76 -3.94 14.56
C GLY A 81 -35.58 -2.71 14.17
N LYS A 82 -35.55 -1.62 14.93
CA LYS A 82 -36.16 -0.33 14.60
C LYS A 82 -35.14 0.67 14.11
N ALA A 83 -35.57 1.81 13.57
CA ALA A 83 -34.70 2.87 13.01
C ALA A 83 -33.69 2.33 11.96
N TRP A 84 -34.09 1.33 11.18
CA TRP A 84 -33.29 0.69 10.14
C TRP A 84 -33.29 1.49 8.81
N SER A 85 -34.30 2.32 8.61
CA SER A 85 -34.42 3.20 7.44
C SER A 85 -34.20 4.63 7.89
N THR A 86 -33.05 5.17 7.53
CA THR A 86 -32.67 6.55 7.85
C THR A 86 -33.17 7.53 6.82
N LYS A 87 -33.29 8.82 7.23
CA LYS A 87 -33.49 9.97 6.36
C LYS A 87 -32.70 11.15 6.91
N PHE A 88 -31.44 11.21 6.54
CA PHE A 88 -30.58 12.30 6.95
C PHE A 88 -30.86 13.58 6.17
N GLU A 89 -30.85 14.71 6.88
CA GLU A 89 -30.91 16.04 6.29
C GLU A 89 -29.66 16.84 6.68
N VAL A 90 -29.14 17.62 5.75
CA VAL A 90 -28.01 18.51 6.01
C VAL A 90 -28.44 19.55 7.05
N SER A 91 -27.85 19.46 8.26
CA SER A 91 -28.10 20.39 9.37
C SER A 91 -27.05 21.47 9.45
N ASN A 92 -25.81 21.21 8.98
CA ASN A 92 -24.76 22.21 8.88
C ASN A 92 -23.90 21.96 7.63
N PHE A 93 -23.45 23.03 6.99
CA PHE A 93 -22.57 23.00 5.83
C PHE A 93 -21.50 24.08 5.98
N HIS A 94 -20.25 23.68 6.15
CA HIS A 94 -19.11 24.57 6.28
C HIS A 94 -18.12 24.31 5.15
N HIS A 95 -17.70 25.36 4.45
CA HIS A 95 -16.74 25.30 3.35
C HIS A 95 -15.62 26.29 3.62
N ASP A 96 -14.37 25.80 3.60
CA ASP A 96 -13.17 26.60 3.75
C ASP A 96 -12.07 26.12 2.78
N GLY A 97 -11.78 26.92 1.78
CA GLY A 97 -10.79 26.58 0.75
C GLY A 97 -11.11 25.28 0.02
N ASN A 98 -10.24 24.29 0.16
CA ASN A 98 -10.41 22.95 -0.42
C ASN A 98 -10.89 21.90 0.60
N SER A 99 -11.53 22.36 1.68
CA SER A 99 -12.14 21.51 2.70
C SER A 99 -13.61 21.83 2.88
N VAL A 100 -14.44 20.79 3.01
CA VAL A 100 -15.87 20.92 3.32
C VAL A 100 -16.23 19.96 4.45
N ALA A 101 -16.91 20.49 5.46
CA ALA A 101 -17.46 19.71 6.57
C ALA A 101 -18.99 19.83 6.57
N ILE A 102 -19.68 18.69 6.54
CA ILE A 102 -21.12 18.63 6.47
C ILE A 102 -21.64 17.77 7.61
N THR A 103 -22.56 18.32 8.38
CA THR A 103 -23.31 17.57 9.40
C THR A 103 -24.67 17.19 8.87
N PHE A 104 -25.02 15.92 9.01
CA PHE A 104 -26.31 15.35 8.70
C PHE A 104 -26.99 14.89 9.98
N THR A 105 -28.28 15.13 10.11
CA THR A 105 -29.03 14.69 11.28
C THR A 105 -30.29 13.93 10.84
N ASP A 106 -30.52 12.79 11.44
CA ASP A 106 -31.81 12.08 11.39
C ASP A 106 -32.44 12.12 12.79
N PHE A 107 -33.45 12.98 12.97
CA PHE A 107 -34.14 13.14 14.26
C PHE A 107 -34.97 11.91 14.64
N HIS A 108 -35.46 11.14 13.68
CA HIS A 108 -36.23 9.95 13.94
C HIS A 108 -35.33 8.78 14.38
N ALA A 109 -34.25 8.54 13.65
CA ALA A 109 -33.25 7.54 14.03
C ALA A 109 -32.37 7.99 15.19
N GLN A 110 -32.43 9.28 15.56
CA GLN A 110 -31.56 9.91 16.58
C GLN A 110 -30.08 9.66 16.29
N LEU A 111 -29.66 9.96 15.07
CA LEU A 111 -28.30 9.81 14.58
C LEU A 111 -27.79 11.11 13.98
N GLU A 112 -26.50 11.33 14.13
CA GLU A 112 -25.77 12.39 13.47
C GLU A 112 -24.58 11.81 12.70
N VAL A 113 -24.33 12.30 11.49
CA VAL A 113 -23.16 11.94 10.70
C VAL A 113 -22.43 13.23 10.32
N LEU A 114 -21.15 13.32 10.67
CA LEU A 114 -20.25 14.33 10.17
C LEU A 114 -19.42 13.73 9.03
N ILE A 115 -19.49 14.31 7.83
CA ILE A 115 -18.65 13.93 6.70
C ILE A 115 -17.75 15.11 6.34
N THR A 116 -16.46 14.85 6.13
CA THR A 116 -15.50 15.85 5.62
C THR A 116 -14.94 15.40 4.29
N PHE A 117 -14.72 16.36 3.39
CA PHE A 117 -14.01 16.20 2.13
C PHE A 117 -12.84 17.19 2.11
N ASP A 118 -11.64 16.67 1.88
CA ASP A 118 -10.42 17.48 1.75
C ASP A 118 -9.76 17.10 0.41
N LEU A 119 -9.62 18.08 -0.50
CA LEU A 119 -8.92 17.89 -1.78
C LEU A 119 -7.57 18.57 -1.72
N ASP A 120 -6.51 17.80 -1.70
CA ASP A 120 -5.15 18.34 -1.64
C ASP A 120 -4.65 18.87 -2.99
N ARG A 121 -3.50 19.56 -2.94
CA ARG A 121 -2.86 20.14 -4.13
C ARG A 121 -2.41 19.09 -5.18
N HIS A 122 -2.34 17.82 -4.79
CA HIS A 122 -1.93 16.70 -5.65
C HIS A 122 -3.14 16.00 -6.30
N GLY A 123 -4.35 16.50 -6.03
CA GLY A 123 -5.60 15.96 -6.56
C GLY A 123 -6.10 14.73 -5.81
N VAL A 124 -5.61 14.50 -4.60
CA VAL A 124 -6.09 13.42 -3.73
C VAL A 124 -7.23 13.93 -2.87
N LEU A 125 -8.37 13.27 -2.99
CA LEU A 125 -9.58 13.51 -2.21
C LEU A 125 -9.60 12.56 -1.01
N THR A 126 -9.59 13.13 0.19
CA THR A 126 -9.79 12.40 1.44
C THR A 126 -11.23 12.60 1.93
N GLN A 127 -11.99 11.52 2.07
CA GLN A 127 -13.32 11.52 2.68
C GLN A 127 -13.26 10.82 4.03
N LYS A 128 -13.73 11.50 5.10
CA LYS A 128 -13.85 10.94 6.46
C LYS A 128 -15.29 11.04 6.92
N ALA A 129 -15.71 10.13 7.81
CA ALA A 129 -17.03 10.19 8.42
C ALA A 129 -16.98 9.77 9.89
N VAL A 130 -17.83 10.41 10.69
CA VAL A 130 -18.08 10.07 12.09
C VAL A 130 -19.57 9.92 12.28
N LEU A 131 -20.03 8.74 12.67
CA LEU A 131 -21.41 8.46 13.07
C LEU A 131 -21.52 8.61 14.58
N LYS A 132 -22.49 9.38 15.07
CA LYS A 132 -22.79 9.56 16.50
C LYS A 132 -24.21 9.12 16.83
N ASN A 133 -24.35 8.37 17.90
CA ASN A 133 -25.61 8.01 18.47
C ASN A 133 -26.12 9.15 19.38
N LEU A 134 -27.18 9.86 18.97
CA LEU A 134 -27.81 10.94 19.76
C LEU A 134 -28.93 10.42 20.66
N GLY A 135 -29.34 9.14 20.49
CA GLY A 135 -30.40 8.54 21.26
C GLY A 135 -29.92 7.99 22.61
N ASP A 136 -30.86 7.65 23.44
CA ASP A 136 -30.65 7.09 24.80
C ASP A 136 -30.48 5.56 24.80
N SER A 137 -30.78 4.89 23.69
CA SER A 137 -30.65 3.45 23.50
C SER A 137 -29.50 3.11 22.55
N GLN A 138 -28.99 1.88 22.64
CA GLN A 138 -27.93 1.39 21.78
C GLN A 138 -28.33 1.37 20.31
N TYR A 139 -27.38 1.68 19.42
CA TYR A 139 -27.48 1.54 17.98
C TYR A 139 -26.45 0.53 17.48
N ALA A 140 -26.91 -0.57 16.90
CA ALA A 140 -26.04 -1.56 16.27
C ALA A 140 -25.74 -1.11 14.84
N LEU A 141 -24.49 -0.81 14.57
CA LEU A 141 -23.98 -0.48 13.24
C LEU A 141 -23.57 -1.77 12.53
N ASN A 142 -24.14 -2.01 11.34
CA ASN A 142 -23.78 -3.16 10.51
C ASN A 142 -22.81 -2.79 9.40
N GLU A 143 -22.93 -1.55 8.87
CA GLU A 143 -22.14 -1.12 7.72
C GLU A 143 -22.10 0.41 7.60
N PHE A 144 -20.94 0.93 7.23
CA PHE A 144 -20.78 2.31 6.76
C PHE A 144 -19.84 2.32 5.56
N ILE A 145 -20.37 2.72 4.38
CA ILE A 145 -19.62 2.75 3.12
C ILE A 145 -19.48 4.19 2.64
N HIS A 146 -18.27 4.59 2.32
CA HIS A 146 -18.03 5.81 1.53
C HIS A 146 -18.31 5.54 0.06
N TRP A 147 -19.03 6.44 -0.59
CA TRP A 147 -19.37 6.33 -2.00
C TRP A 147 -18.99 7.59 -2.78
N LEU A 148 -18.50 7.38 -3.99
CA LEU A 148 -18.24 8.41 -4.99
C LEU A 148 -18.92 8.02 -6.32
N PRO A 149 -19.51 8.99 -7.05
CA PRO A 149 -20.16 8.71 -8.33
C PRO A 149 -19.13 8.41 -9.39
N LEU A 150 -19.47 7.53 -10.32
CA LEU A 150 -18.70 7.27 -11.54
C LEU A 150 -19.47 7.75 -12.77
N PRO A 151 -18.79 8.37 -13.76
CA PRO A 151 -19.42 8.71 -15.03
C PRO A 151 -19.70 7.46 -15.86
N LYS A 152 -20.68 7.53 -16.75
CA LYS A 152 -21.06 6.38 -17.61
C LYS A 152 -19.93 5.91 -18.55
N GLU A 153 -18.94 6.76 -18.82
CA GLU A 153 -17.76 6.40 -19.61
C GLU A 153 -16.77 5.48 -18.86
N ALA A 154 -16.85 5.39 -17.54
CA ALA A 154 -16.12 4.41 -16.75
C ALA A 154 -16.84 3.05 -16.87
N THR A 155 -16.35 2.18 -17.76
CA THR A 155 -17.00 0.90 -18.08
C THR A 155 -16.22 -0.31 -17.57
N GLN A 156 -15.03 -0.12 -17.06
CA GLN A 156 -14.17 -1.18 -16.55
C GLN A 156 -13.71 -0.89 -15.13
N THR A 157 -13.38 -1.95 -14.38
CA THR A 157 -12.64 -1.87 -13.13
C THR A 157 -11.31 -2.60 -13.22
N LEU A 158 -10.36 -2.17 -12.41
CA LEU A 158 -9.08 -2.81 -12.17
C LEU A 158 -8.92 -2.98 -10.65
N ASP A 159 -8.81 -4.20 -10.20
CA ASP A 159 -8.46 -4.58 -8.84
C ASP A 159 -7.24 -5.53 -8.84
N PHE A 160 -6.80 -5.95 -7.66
CA PHE A 160 -5.66 -6.83 -7.52
C PHE A 160 -6.04 -8.09 -6.75
N ALA A 161 -5.54 -9.23 -7.24
CA ALA A 161 -5.60 -10.50 -6.56
C ALA A 161 -4.20 -11.00 -6.22
N GLY A 162 -4.12 -12.12 -5.53
CA GLY A 162 -2.83 -12.74 -5.23
C GLY A 162 -2.94 -13.82 -4.18
N ARG A 163 -1.79 -14.22 -3.73
CA ARG A 163 -1.55 -15.12 -2.61
C ARG A 163 -0.16 -14.81 -2.04
N TRP A 164 0.19 -15.42 -0.93
CA TRP A 164 1.57 -15.40 -0.44
C TRP A 164 2.58 -15.69 -1.55
N SER A 165 3.61 -14.88 -1.64
CA SER A 165 4.68 -14.93 -2.64
C SER A 165 4.25 -14.71 -4.11
N ASN A 166 3.01 -14.25 -4.34
CA ASN A 166 2.52 -13.85 -5.67
C ASN A 166 1.40 -12.81 -5.52
N GLU A 167 1.74 -11.69 -4.94
CA GLU A 167 0.85 -10.58 -4.62
C GLU A 167 0.61 -9.67 -5.82
N ARG A 168 -0.47 -8.89 -5.76
CA ARG A 168 -0.75 -7.75 -6.67
C ARG A 168 -0.91 -8.11 -8.14
N ASN A 169 -1.52 -9.25 -8.45
CA ASN A 169 -1.88 -9.60 -9.82
C ASN A 169 -3.09 -8.77 -10.28
N PRO A 170 -2.97 -7.96 -11.35
CA PRO A 170 -4.06 -7.11 -11.79
C PRO A 170 -5.19 -7.90 -12.41
N GLN A 171 -6.43 -7.55 -12.08
CA GLN A 171 -7.65 -8.09 -12.66
C GLN A 171 -8.49 -6.98 -13.26
N ARG A 172 -8.73 -7.00 -14.57
CA ARG A 172 -9.56 -6.05 -15.26
C ARG A 172 -10.91 -6.70 -15.62
N LYS A 173 -12.02 -5.99 -15.37
CA LYS A 173 -13.40 -6.49 -15.56
C LYS A 173 -14.30 -5.40 -16.10
N GLU A 174 -15.33 -5.77 -16.85
CA GLU A 174 -16.40 -4.85 -17.24
C GLU A 174 -17.37 -4.57 -16.09
N ILE A 175 -17.84 -3.31 -15.98
CA ILE A 175 -18.86 -2.91 -15.03
C ILE A 175 -20.24 -3.34 -15.56
N ALA A 176 -20.75 -4.43 -15.04
CA ALA A 176 -22.10 -4.93 -15.32
C ALA A 176 -23.14 -4.29 -14.40
N THR A 177 -24.43 -4.36 -14.76
CA THR A 177 -25.53 -3.98 -13.86
C THR A 177 -25.57 -4.92 -12.66
N GLY A 178 -25.63 -4.35 -11.47
CA GLY A 178 -25.52 -5.02 -10.17
C GLY A 178 -24.39 -4.45 -9.34
N THR A 179 -24.09 -5.11 -8.24
CA THR A 179 -23.00 -4.71 -7.31
C THR A 179 -21.88 -5.75 -7.33
N TRP A 180 -20.70 -5.34 -7.73
CA TRP A 180 -19.48 -6.09 -7.54
C TRP A 180 -18.89 -5.76 -6.19
N VAL A 181 -18.52 -6.77 -5.40
CA VAL A 181 -17.93 -6.61 -4.08
C VAL A 181 -16.64 -7.41 -4.00
N ARG A 182 -15.59 -6.77 -3.46
CA ARG A 182 -14.31 -7.37 -3.09
C ARG A 182 -14.14 -7.26 -1.59
N GLU A 183 -14.16 -8.38 -0.87
CA GLU A 183 -14.04 -8.42 0.59
C GLU A 183 -12.71 -8.99 1.05
N SER A 184 -12.14 -8.45 2.13
CA SER A 184 -11.13 -9.07 2.97
C SER A 184 -11.77 -9.43 4.31
N ARG A 185 -11.68 -10.71 4.69
CA ARG A 185 -12.19 -11.27 5.95
C ARG A 185 -11.09 -11.97 6.75
N GLU A 186 -9.85 -11.58 6.50
CA GLU A 186 -8.67 -12.18 7.11
C GLU A 186 -8.23 -11.46 8.39
N GLY A 187 -8.99 -10.45 8.83
CA GLY A 187 -8.64 -9.61 9.96
C GLY A 187 -7.48 -8.65 9.69
N ARG A 188 -6.93 -8.69 8.49
CA ARG A 188 -5.94 -7.77 7.95
C ARG A 188 -6.14 -7.63 6.44
N SER A 189 -5.54 -6.62 5.82
CA SER A 189 -5.42 -6.55 4.36
C SER A 189 -4.53 -7.71 3.89
N GLY A 190 -5.14 -8.66 3.15
CA GLY A 190 -4.49 -9.92 2.77
C GLY A 190 -3.68 -9.83 1.47
N HIS A 191 -2.92 -10.89 1.16
CA HIS A 191 -2.22 -11.02 -0.12
C HIS A 191 -3.17 -11.09 -1.32
N ASN A 192 -4.38 -11.60 -1.09
CA ASN A 192 -5.44 -11.78 -2.08
C ASN A 192 -6.34 -10.54 -2.22
N PHE A 193 -6.10 -9.49 -1.44
CA PHE A 193 -6.95 -8.30 -1.38
C PHE A 193 -6.33 -7.11 -2.13
N SER A 194 -7.19 -6.28 -2.67
CA SER A 194 -6.78 -5.10 -3.43
C SER A 194 -6.33 -3.96 -2.52
N ILE A 195 -5.25 -3.29 -2.90
CA ILE A 195 -4.81 -2.04 -2.22
C ILE A 195 -5.59 -0.82 -2.72
N ALA A 196 -6.27 -0.93 -3.84
CA ALA A 196 -7.17 0.06 -4.41
C ALA A 196 -8.13 -0.61 -5.40
N ASP A 197 -9.31 -0.05 -5.58
CA ASP A 197 -10.20 -0.36 -6.69
C ASP A 197 -10.22 0.85 -7.65
N ILE A 198 -10.10 0.59 -8.96
CA ILE A 198 -9.89 1.62 -9.97
C ILE A 198 -10.91 1.44 -11.10
N ALA A 199 -11.81 2.40 -11.26
CA ALA A 199 -12.69 2.45 -12.42
C ALA A 199 -11.98 3.12 -13.60
N LEU A 200 -12.21 2.63 -14.82
CA LEU A 200 -11.46 2.98 -16.02
C LEU A 200 -12.37 3.25 -17.21
N THR A 201 -11.95 4.17 -18.09
CA THR A 201 -12.45 4.20 -19.47
C THR A 201 -11.87 3.03 -20.27
N PRO A 202 -12.52 2.60 -21.36
CA PRO A 202 -11.95 1.60 -22.26
C PRO A 202 -10.55 1.99 -22.73
N GLN A 203 -9.67 0.99 -22.89
CA GLN A 203 -8.31 1.18 -23.37
C GLN A 203 -7.41 2.08 -22.48
N THR A 204 -7.79 2.34 -21.24
CA THR A 204 -6.90 3.02 -20.30
C THR A 204 -5.64 2.17 -20.08
N THR A 205 -4.47 2.84 -20.20
CA THR A 205 -3.14 2.26 -20.04
C THR A 205 -2.42 2.92 -18.84
N PHE A 206 -1.11 2.73 -18.74
CA PHE A 206 -0.33 3.47 -17.74
C PHE A 206 -0.26 4.96 -18.06
N GLN A 207 -0.22 5.34 -19.35
CA GLN A 207 0.04 6.71 -19.79
C GLN A 207 -1.17 7.42 -20.38
N THR A 208 -2.23 6.70 -20.74
CA THR A 208 -3.41 7.28 -21.40
C THR A 208 -4.71 6.77 -20.81
N GLY A 209 -5.80 7.53 -21.04
CA GLY A 209 -7.15 7.21 -20.57
C GLY A 209 -7.49 7.88 -19.25
N LYS A 210 -8.76 7.73 -18.83
CA LYS A 210 -9.26 8.27 -17.57
C LYS A 210 -9.42 7.16 -16.53
N ALA A 211 -9.06 7.46 -15.29
CA ALA A 211 -9.11 6.54 -14.18
C ALA A 211 -9.63 7.23 -12.91
N TRP A 212 -10.44 6.53 -12.12
CA TRP A 212 -10.96 6.93 -10.81
C TRP A 212 -10.59 5.84 -9.81
N ALA A 213 -9.67 6.13 -8.92
CA ALA A 213 -9.17 5.18 -7.93
C ALA A 213 -9.65 5.50 -6.53
N THR A 214 -9.95 4.47 -5.75
CA THR A 214 -10.25 4.57 -4.32
C THR A 214 -9.40 3.58 -3.54
N SER A 215 -8.93 3.99 -2.36
CA SER A 215 -8.22 3.14 -1.40
C SER A 215 -8.76 3.41 -0.01
N ILE A 216 -9.13 2.36 0.73
CA ILE A 216 -9.59 2.50 2.12
C ILE A 216 -8.39 2.53 3.07
N ALA A 217 -8.36 3.49 3.98
CA ALA A 217 -7.31 3.64 4.98
C ALA A 217 -7.59 2.75 6.21
N TRP A 218 -7.53 1.43 6.02
CA TRP A 218 -7.83 0.44 7.05
C TRP A 218 -7.05 -0.86 6.85
N SER A 219 -6.49 -1.38 7.92
CA SER A 219 -5.73 -2.63 7.88
C SER A 219 -6.53 -3.86 8.31
N GLY A 220 -7.75 -3.69 8.84
CA GLY A 220 -8.64 -4.78 9.25
C GLY A 220 -9.50 -5.33 8.10
N ASN A 221 -10.60 -5.99 8.46
CA ASN A 221 -11.59 -6.42 7.48
C ASN A 221 -12.14 -5.22 6.70
N SER A 222 -12.21 -5.34 5.40
CA SER A 222 -12.64 -4.25 4.53
C SER A 222 -13.29 -4.75 3.24
N HIS A 223 -14.00 -3.87 2.54
CA HIS A 223 -14.56 -4.17 1.25
C HIS A 223 -14.44 -2.97 0.29
N TYR A 224 -14.27 -3.28 -1.00
CA TYR A 224 -14.45 -2.38 -2.12
C TYR A 224 -15.70 -2.77 -2.91
N LEU A 225 -16.40 -1.78 -3.44
CA LEU A 225 -17.65 -1.98 -4.16
C LEU A 225 -17.70 -1.12 -5.42
N VAL A 226 -18.19 -1.72 -6.50
CA VAL A 226 -18.61 -0.98 -7.70
C VAL A 226 -20.05 -1.37 -7.99
N GLU A 227 -20.92 -0.38 -8.09
CA GLU A 227 -22.33 -0.58 -8.32
C GLU A 227 -22.81 0.18 -9.56
N LYS A 228 -23.56 -0.53 -10.38
CA LYS A 228 -24.31 0.06 -11.51
C LYS A 228 -25.76 -0.32 -11.40
N LEU A 229 -26.64 0.68 -11.27
CA LEU A 229 -28.06 0.46 -11.13
C LEU A 229 -28.77 0.38 -12.50
N PHE A 230 -30.01 -0.06 -12.46
CA PHE A 230 -30.85 -0.22 -13.66
C PHE A 230 -31.12 1.10 -14.41
N ASP A 231 -31.04 2.26 -13.73
CA ASP A 231 -31.16 3.60 -14.32
C ASP A 231 -29.84 4.09 -14.98
N GLY A 232 -28.79 3.27 -14.89
CA GLY A 232 -27.48 3.54 -15.43
C GLY A 232 -26.58 4.43 -14.57
N SER A 233 -27.02 4.77 -13.35
CA SER A 233 -26.12 5.39 -12.37
C SER A 233 -25.04 4.41 -11.92
N GLN A 234 -23.83 4.92 -11.71
CA GLN A 234 -22.67 4.13 -11.33
C GLN A 234 -21.95 4.78 -10.16
N SER A 235 -21.38 3.95 -9.28
CA SER A 235 -20.63 4.42 -8.11
C SER A 235 -19.52 3.44 -7.75
N ILE A 236 -18.47 3.99 -7.16
CA ILE A 236 -17.38 3.24 -6.51
C ILE A 236 -17.36 3.59 -5.03
N GLY A 237 -17.10 2.62 -4.18
CA GLY A 237 -17.10 2.83 -2.74
C GLY A 237 -16.23 1.84 -1.99
N ALA A 238 -15.93 2.15 -0.74
CA ALA A 238 -15.25 1.23 0.17
C ALA A 238 -15.61 1.54 1.62
N GLY A 239 -15.39 0.57 2.49
CA GLY A 239 -15.61 0.69 3.91
C GLY A 239 -14.95 -0.42 4.71
N GLU A 240 -14.98 -0.29 6.01
CA GLU A 240 -14.70 -1.39 6.91
C GLU A 240 -15.80 -2.44 6.80
N LEU A 241 -15.43 -3.71 6.76
CA LEU A 241 -16.36 -4.81 6.83
C LEU A 241 -16.52 -5.21 8.30
N LEU A 242 -17.59 -4.71 8.91
CA LEU A 242 -17.94 -5.03 10.29
C LEU A 242 -18.58 -6.42 10.38
N LEU A 243 -18.18 -7.18 11.39
CA LEU A 243 -18.82 -8.43 11.76
C LEU A 243 -20.11 -8.14 12.56
N PRO A 244 -21.09 -9.06 12.60
CA PRO A 244 -22.33 -8.85 13.33
C PRO A 244 -22.09 -8.51 14.81
N GLY A 245 -22.62 -7.37 15.27
CA GLY A 245 -22.51 -6.92 16.64
C GLY A 245 -21.14 -6.37 17.04
N GLU A 246 -20.24 -6.18 16.10
CA GLU A 246 -18.87 -5.70 16.36
C GLU A 246 -18.84 -4.22 16.81
N VAL A 247 -19.74 -3.40 16.29
CA VAL A 247 -19.90 -2.00 16.69
C VAL A 247 -21.32 -1.73 17.17
N ILE A 248 -21.44 -1.54 18.49
CA ILE A 248 -22.70 -1.16 19.15
C ILE A 248 -22.46 0.16 19.88
N LEU A 249 -23.10 1.22 19.41
CA LEU A 249 -22.94 2.57 19.96
C LEU A 249 -23.94 2.81 21.10
N SER A 250 -23.44 3.00 22.32
CA SER A 250 -24.22 3.48 23.45
C SER A 250 -24.64 4.94 23.27
N ALA A 251 -25.44 5.48 24.18
CA ALA A 251 -25.85 6.88 24.16
C ALA A 251 -24.65 7.85 24.12
N GLY A 252 -24.59 8.71 23.13
CA GLY A 252 -23.52 9.69 22.95
C GLY A 252 -22.22 9.14 22.34
N GLU A 253 -22.08 7.82 22.18
CA GLU A 253 -20.89 7.22 21.55
C GLU A 253 -20.84 7.47 20.02
N SER A 254 -19.64 7.37 19.48
CA SER A 254 -19.37 7.62 18.06
C SER A 254 -18.51 6.51 17.46
N TYR A 255 -18.75 6.25 16.18
CA TYR A 255 -17.90 5.42 15.32
C TYR A 255 -17.23 6.30 14.27
N SER A 256 -15.91 6.19 14.16
CA SER A 256 -15.14 6.85 13.10
C SER A 256 -14.88 5.85 11.99
N ALA A 257 -15.53 6.03 10.85
CA ALA A 257 -15.27 5.20 9.67
C ALA A 257 -13.85 5.43 9.14
N PRO A 258 -13.15 4.37 8.69
CA PRO A 258 -11.87 4.53 8.01
C PRO A 258 -11.98 5.50 6.83
N ALA A 259 -10.94 6.32 6.62
CA ALA A 259 -10.98 7.32 5.54
C ALA A 259 -10.91 6.66 4.16
N LEU A 260 -11.66 7.21 3.20
CA LEU A 260 -11.54 6.87 1.78
C LEU A 260 -10.59 7.87 1.11
N ILE A 261 -9.52 7.37 0.50
CA ILE A 261 -8.51 8.15 -0.20
C ILE A 261 -8.68 7.92 -1.70
N SER A 262 -9.04 8.96 -2.44
CA SER A 262 -9.49 8.82 -3.82
C SER A 262 -8.74 9.74 -4.77
N VAL A 263 -8.53 9.28 -6.00
CA VAL A 263 -7.79 10.03 -7.03
C VAL A 263 -8.50 9.90 -8.37
N PHE A 264 -8.62 11.01 -9.10
CA PHE A 264 -8.92 11.02 -10.52
C PHE A 264 -7.66 11.31 -11.34
N SER A 265 -7.52 10.66 -12.48
CA SER A 265 -6.49 10.96 -13.47
C SER A 265 -7.06 10.94 -14.90
N GLY A 266 -6.70 11.95 -15.69
CA GLY A 266 -6.89 11.96 -17.16
C GLY A 266 -5.64 11.49 -17.92
N GLN A 267 -4.60 11.02 -17.21
CA GLN A 267 -3.31 10.62 -17.75
C GLN A 267 -2.99 9.14 -17.41
N GLY A 268 -3.99 8.29 -17.48
CA GLY A 268 -3.84 6.87 -17.22
C GLY A 268 -3.49 6.53 -15.76
N LEU A 269 -2.98 5.32 -15.56
CA LEU A 269 -2.66 4.76 -14.25
C LEU A 269 -1.43 5.40 -13.60
N ASP A 270 -0.47 5.91 -14.40
CA ASP A 270 0.69 6.63 -13.86
C ASP A 270 0.30 7.99 -13.28
N GLY A 271 -0.74 8.62 -13.80
CA GLY A 271 -1.32 9.81 -13.19
C GLY A 271 -1.92 9.52 -11.81
N ILE A 272 -2.63 8.40 -11.65
CA ILE A 272 -3.11 7.93 -10.34
C ILE A 272 -1.94 7.70 -9.38
N ALA A 273 -0.93 6.94 -9.80
CA ALA A 273 0.24 6.65 -8.97
C ALA A 273 0.99 7.92 -8.56
N SER A 274 1.19 8.86 -9.51
CA SER A 274 1.84 10.14 -9.22
C SER A 274 1.10 10.95 -8.15
N SER A 275 -0.22 11.02 -8.21
CA SER A 275 -1.03 11.72 -7.20
C SER A 275 -0.88 11.06 -5.81
N TYR A 276 -1.03 9.73 -5.71
CA TYR A 276 -0.81 9.02 -4.44
C TYR A 276 0.62 9.24 -3.91
N HIS A 277 1.65 9.10 -4.75
CA HIS A 277 3.04 9.25 -4.31
C HIS A 277 3.32 10.67 -3.79
N GLN A 278 2.84 11.71 -4.48
CA GLN A 278 3.02 13.09 -4.03
C GLN A 278 2.25 13.38 -2.74
N HIS A 279 1.04 12.85 -2.60
CA HIS A 279 0.27 12.92 -1.36
C HIS A 279 1.05 12.28 -0.21
N LEU A 280 1.54 11.05 -0.39
CA LEU A 280 2.30 10.34 0.63
C LEU A 280 3.58 11.09 1.02
N ARG A 281 4.31 11.64 0.06
CA ARG A 281 5.52 12.46 0.29
C ARG A 281 5.24 13.78 1.00
N SER A 282 4.01 14.32 0.87
CA SER A 282 3.62 15.57 1.52
C SER A 282 3.26 15.42 3.00
N ARG A 283 3.08 14.20 3.50
CA ARG A 283 2.76 13.94 4.91
C ARG A 283 3.91 14.33 5.83
N GLU A 284 3.59 14.82 7.00
CA GLU A 284 4.58 15.16 8.03
C GLU A 284 5.41 13.95 8.45
N LEU A 285 4.77 12.79 8.56
CA LEU A 285 5.36 11.52 9.00
C LEU A 285 6.09 10.75 7.88
N HIS A 286 6.12 11.29 6.65
CA HIS A 286 6.91 10.67 5.57
C HIS A 286 8.40 10.69 5.92
N PRO A 287 9.15 9.56 5.74
CA PRO A 287 10.58 9.51 6.02
C PRO A 287 11.37 10.56 5.24
N LYS A 288 12.12 11.41 5.95
CA LYS A 288 12.83 12.58 5.35
C LYS A 288 14.32 12.31 5.10
N ARG A 289 14.88 11.30 5.76
CA ARG A 289 16.28 10.91 5.54
C ARG A 289 16.41 9.98 4.34
N PRO A 290 17.58 9.96 3.68
CA PRO A 290 17.88 8.97 2.65
C PRO A 290 17.63 7.55 3.17
N ARG A 291 16.92 6.74 2.41
CA ARG A 291 16.56 5.37 2.84
C ARG A 291 17.83 4.51 2.91
N PRO A 292 18.17 3.91 4.06
CA PRO A 292 19.40 3.14 4.22
C PRO A 292 19.38 1.87 3.36
N LEU A 293 20.50 1.56 2.70
CA LEU A 293 20.68 0.27 2.04
C LEU A 293 20.72 -0.83 3.11
N THR A 294 19.75 -1.72 3.10
CA THR A 294 19.46 -2.68 4.17
C THR A 294 19.91 -4.09 3.80
N LEU A 295 20.53 -4.83 4.72
CA LEU A 295 20.68 -6.28 4.67
C LEU A 295 19.72 -6.91 5.67
N ASN A 296 18.76 -7.71 5.19
CA ASN A 296 17.97 -8.58 6.06
C ASN A 296 18.61 -9.96 6.10
N MET A 297 18.69 -10.57 7.29
CA MET A 297 19.42 -11.82 7.50
C MET A 297 18.55 -13.07 7.34
N TRP A 298 17.22 -12.95 7.08
CA TRP A 298 16.34 -14.11 7.04
C TRP A 298 16.83 -15.18 6.04
N GLU A 299 16.88 -14.87 4.76
CA GLU A 299 17.34 -15.83 3.75
C GLU A 299 18.85 -16.12 3.80
N ALA A 300 19.60 -15.47 4.70
CA ALA A 300 21.03 -15.74 4.91
C ALA A 300 21.27 -16.82 5.97
N VAL A 301 20.49 -16.83 7.06
CA VAL A 301 20.76 -17.71 8.22
C VAL A 301 19.52 -18.42 8.75
N TYR A 302 18.31 -17.99 8.39
CA TYR A 302 17.06 -18.46 8.99
C TYR A 302 17.15 -18.50 10.52
N PHE A 303 16.83 -19.62 11.17
CA PHE A 303 16.93 -19.82 12.63
C PHE A 303 18.35 -20.15 13.12
N ASP A 304 19.35 -20.29 12.24
CA ASP A 304 20.75 -20.60 12.62
C ASP A 304 21.50 -19.31 13.04
N HIS A 305 21.09 -18.74 14.15
CA HIS A 305 21.70 -17.56 14.74
C HIS A 305 23.02 -17.93 15.43
N ASN A 306 24.09 -17.94 14.64
CA ASN A 306 25.45 -18.16 15.12
C ASN A 306 26.24 -16.85 15.04
N GLU A 307 26.80 -16.39 16.17
CA GLU A 307 27.48 -15.08 16.27
C GLU A 307 28.66 -14.95 15.29
N GLU A 308 29.44 -16.01 15.09
CA GLU A 308 30.59 -15.98 14.15
C GLU A 308 30.14 -15.88 12.69
N LYS A 309 29.10 -16.63 12.30
CA LYS A 309 28.49 -16.54 10.96
C LYS A 309 27.93 -15.16 10.71
N ILE A 310 27.24 -14.59 11.70
CA ILE A 310 26.65 -13.25 11.60
C ILE A 310 27.76 -12.19 11.50
N LYS A 311 28.85 -12.29 12.27
CA LYS A 311 30.01 -11.38 12.14
C LYS A 311 30.64 -11.45 10.76
N ALA A 312 30.82 -12.65 10.21
CA ALA A 312 31.33 -12.83 8.85
C ALA A 312 30.42 -12.17 7.80
N LEU A 313 29.10 -12.30 7.96
CA LEU A 313 28.12 -11.65 7.11
C LEU A 313 28.20 -10.11 7.20
N ILE A 314 28.35 -9.58 8.41
CA ILE A 314 28.50 -8.14 8.69
C ILE A 314 29.81 -7.60 8.08
N ASP A 315 30.90 -8.36 8.11
CA ASP A 315 32.16 -7.95 7.49
C ASP A 315 31.99 -7.73 5.98
N VAL A 316 31.38 -8.70 5.29
CA VAL A 316 31.09 -8.56 3.86
C VAL A 316 30.07 -7.43 3.60
N ALA A 317 29.05 -7.28 4.45
CA ALA A 317 28.08 -6.18 4.36
C ALA A 317 28.77 -4.80 4.44
N SER A 318 29.74 -4.66 5.35
CA SER A 318 30.54 -3.44 5.48
C SER A 318 31.39 -3.16 4.23
N GLU A 319 32.01 -4.20 3.63
CA GLU A 319 32.78 -4.08 2.38
C GLU A 319 31.90 -3.63 1.21
N ILE A 320 30.69 -4.16 1.11
CA ILE A 320 29.69 -3.78 0.08
C ILE A 320 29.19 -2.35 0.31
N GLY A 321 29.17 -1.89 1.55
CA GLY A 321 28.67 -0.57 1.93
C GLY A 321 27.19 -0.59 2.33
N ILE A 322 26.71 -1.67 2.96
CA ILE A 322 25.41 -1.74 3.64
C ILE A 322 25.37 -0.69 4.76
N GLU A 323 24.21 -0.08 4.96
CA GLU A 323 23.98 0.98 5.94
C GLU A 323 23.13 0.53 7.13
N ARG A 324 22.35 -0.56 6.97
CA ARG A 324 21.52 -1.18 8.00
C ARG A 324 21.54 -2.69 7.88
N VAL A 325 21.62 -3.39 9.00
CA VAL A 325 21.39 -4.84 9.07
C VAL A 325 20.20 -5.13 9.97
N VAL A 326 19.41 -6.15 9.61
CA VAL A 326 18.23 -6.57 10.37
C VAL A 326 18.42 -8.03 10.77
N LEU A 327 18.49 -8.29 12.06
CA LEU A 327 18.42 -9.64 12.63
C LEU A 327 16.93 -10.05 12.64
N ASP A 328 16.62 -11.06 11.84
CA ASP A 328 15.27 -11.53 11.63
C ASP A 328 14.83 -12.55 12.70
N ASP A 329 13.79 -13.34 12.47
CA ASP A 329 13.20 -14.32 13.39
C ASP A 329 14.24 -15.31 13.95
N GLY A 330 14.16 -15.67 15.27
CA GLY A 330 15.01 -16.67 15.92
C GLY A 330 15.90 -16.18 17.08
N TRP A 331 15.88 -14.89 17.45
CA TRP A 331 16.75 -14.31 18.46
C TRP A 331 16.26 -14.48 19.90
N PHE A 332 14.96 -14.74 20.08
CA PHE A 332 14.28 -14.75 21.40
C PHE A 332 14.09 -16.17 21.96
N HIS A 333 13.62 -16.22 23.20
CA HIS A 333 13.51 -17.43 24.00
C HIS A 333 12.80 -18.58 23.29
N SER A 334 13.43 -19.75 23.29
CA SER A 334 12.92 -21.01 22.72
C SER A 334 12.62 -21.00 21.20
N ARG A 335 12.88 -19.88 20.49
CA ARG A 335 12.60 -19.74 19.06
C ARG A 335 13.68 -20.38 18.19
N ARG A 336 13.56 -21.69 17.91
CA ARG A 336 14.48 -22.48 17.06
C ARG A 336 13.85 -22.94 15.76
N ASP A 337 12.55 -22.85 15.68
CA ASP A 337 11.71 -23.06 14.51
C ASP A 337 10.40 -22.26 14.70
N ASP A 338 9.43 -22.41 13.82
CA ASP A 338 8.16 -21.68 13.85
C ASP A 338 7.11 -22.21 14.85
N ARG A 339 7.46 -23.24 15.68
CA ARG A 339 6.51 -23.93 16.55
C ARG A 339 6.44 -23.40 17.97
N ALA A 340 7.45 -22.67 18.41
CA ALA A 340 7.58 -22.22 19.79
C ALA A 340 8.09 -20.77 19.89
N GLY A 341 7.87 -20.16 21.04
CA GLY A 341 8.52 -18.94 21.48
C GLY A 341 7.79 -17.64 21.16
N LEU A 342 6.86 -17.58 20.18
CA LEU A 342 6.09 -16.36 19.95
C LEU A 342 5.28 -15.98 21.19
N GLY A 343 5.45 -14.72 21.62
CA GLY A 343 4.91 -14.18 22.85
C GLY A 343 5.98 -13.88 23.91
N ASP A 344 7.14 -14.55 23.85
CA ASP A 344 8.21 -14.47 24.84
C ASP A 344 9.39 -13.63 24.28
N TRP A 345 9.23 -12.31 24.21
CA TRP A 345 10.18 -11.38 23.60
C TRP A 345 11.39 -11.09 24.49
N VAL A 346 12.06 -12.16 24.93
CA VAL A 346 13.26 -12.13 25.77
C VAL A 346 14.44 -12.74 25.02
N ILE A 347 15.61 -12.09 25.07
CA ILE A 347 16.83 -12.60 24.40
C ILE A 347 17.15 -14.00 24.94
N ASP A 348 17.34 -14.97 24.03
CA ASP A 348 17.67 -16.34 24.41
C ASP A 348 19.13 -16.49 24.82
N PRO A 349 19.42 -16.81 26.09
CA PRO A 349 20.82 -16.98 26.54
C PRO A 349 21.48 -18.22 25.96
N ALA A 350 20.74 -19.19 25.42
CA ALA A 350 21.32 -20.36 24.75
C ALA A 350 21.94 -20.01 23.39
N VAL A 351 21.41 -18.98 22.73
CA VAL A 351 21.94 -18.47 21.44
C VAL A 351 22.84 -17.26 21.67
N TRP A 352 22.45 -16.40 22.57
CA TRP A 352 23.11 -15.13 22.87
C TRP A 352 23.58 -15.12 24.36
N PRO A 353 24.60 -15.89 24.71
CA PRO A 353 25.01 -16.04 26.12
C PRO A 353 25.47 -14.73 26.78
N HIS A 354 25.81 -13.73 25.98
CA HIS A 354 26.20 -12.39 26.43
C HIS A 354 25.16 -11.32 26.04
N GLY A 355 23.93 -11.75 25.68
CA GLY A 355 22.91 -10.86 25.11
C GLY A 355 23.27 -10.34 23.72
N LEU A 356 22.44 -9.42 23.19
CA LEU A 356 22.65 -8.81 21.86
C LEU A 356 23.66 -7.65 21.87
N ALA A 357 24.04 -7.11 23.05
CA ALA A 357 24.90 -5.95 23.13
C ALA A 357 26.26 -6.11 22.41
N PRO A 358 26.98 -7.27 22.47
CA PRO A 358 28.24 -7.44 21.76
C PRO A 358 28.10 -7.39 20.24
N ILE A 359 27.09 -8.05 19.67
CA ILE A 359 26.87 -8.06 18.22
C ILE A 359 26.39 -6.69 17.72
N ILE A 360 25.53 -6.01 18.46
CA ILE A 360 25.07 -4.65 18.14
C ILE A 360 26.26 -3.68 18.15
N LYS A 361 27.12 -3.78 19.16
CA LYS A 361 28.34 -2.97 19.20
C LYS A 361 29.24 -3.25 18.00
N TYR A 362 29.42 -4.51 17.63
CA TYR A 362 30.21 -4.90 16.46
C TYR A 362 29.71 -4.28 15.15
N ILE A 363 28.39 -4.26 14.99
CA ILE A 363 27.70 -3.63 13.85
C ILE A 363 27.89 -2.12 13.86
N ASN A 364 27.62 -1.48 15.00
CA ASN A 364 27.71 -0.03 15.15
C ASN A 364 29.16 0.50 15.00
N ASP A 365 30.17 -0.27 15.44
CA ASP A 365 31.59 0.08 15.26
C ASP A 365 31.98 0.16 13.77
N LYS A 366 31.23 -0.47 12.86
CA LYS A 366 31.37 -0.37 11.40
C LYS A 366 30.53 0.76 10.78
N GLY A 367 29.81 1.54 11.60
CA GLY A 367 28.94 2.61 11.13
C GLY A 367 27.62 2.12 10.53
N ILE A 368 27.20 0.90 10.83
CA ILE A 368 26.00 0.27 10.33
C ILE A 368 24.91 0.33 11.41
N GLU A 369 23.68 0.67 11.04
CA GLU A 369 22.51 0.62 11.93
C GLU A 369 22.05 -0.82 12.17
N PHE A 370 21.50 -1.07 13.36
CA PHE A 370 20.91 -2.35 13.71
C PHE A 370 19.41 -2.29 13.74
N GLY A 371 18.77 -3.31 13.20
CA GLY A 371 17.32 -3.56 13.25
C GLY A 371 17.01 -4.95 13.78
N LEU A 372 15.80 -5.14 14.30
CA LEU A 372 15.34 -6.38 14.91
C LEU A 372 13.92 -6.74 14.47
N TRP A 373 13.64 -8.04 14.32
CA TRP A 373 12.34 -8.56 13.94
C TRP A 373 11.46 -8.83 15.18
N PHE A 374 10.15 -8.56 15.03
CA PHE A 374 9.11 -8.88 16.02
C PHE A 374 7.83 -9.36 15.32
N GLU A 375 7.06 -10.20 16.00
CA GLU A 375 5.71 -10.62 15.61
C GLU A 375 4.78 -10.58 16.85
N GLY A 376 4.60 -9.38 17.40
CA GLY A 376 3.95 -9.20 18.70
C GLY A 376 2.44 -9.43 18.73
N GLU A 377 1.80 -9.64 17.59
CA GLU A 377 0.38 -9.94 17.49
C GLU A 377 0.08 -11.45 17.55
N MET A 378 1.13 -12.29 17.51
CA MET A 378 1.00 -13.74 17.49
C MET A 378 1.56 -14.38 18.76
N VAL A 379 1.08 -15.57 19.06
CA VAL A 379 1.52 -16.39 20.19
C VAL A 379 1.53 -17.86 19.80
N ASN A 380 2.59 -18.59 20.15
CA ASN A 380 2.59 -20.03 20.02
C ASN A 380 1.93 -20.68 21.25
N PRO A 381 1.21 -21.80 21.11
CA PRO A 381 0.81 -22.61 22.25
C PRO A 381 2.01 -23.08 23.10
N ASP A 382 3.16 -23.27 22.47
CA ASP A 382 4.43 -23.55 23.15
C ASP A 382 5.20 -22.24 23.38
N SER A 383 4.69 -21.42 24.30
CA SER A 383 5.32 -20.23 24.86
C SER A 383 5.01 -20.10 26.34
N ASP A 384 5.85 -19.39 27.07
CA ASP A 384 5.60 -19.09 28.48
C ASP A 384 4.38 -18.18 28.63
N LEU A 385 4.21 -17.23 27.72
CA LEU A 385 3.04 -16.36 27.69
C LEU A 385 1.74 -17.15 27.58
N TYR A 386 1.61 -18.06 26.62
CA TYR A 386 0.37 -18.84 26.46
C TYR A 386 0.10 -19.77 27.64
N ARG A 387 1.14 -20.38 28.22
CA ARG A 387 1.00 -21.20 29.44
C ARG A 387 0.51 -20.39 30.62
N ALA A 388 0.93 -19.14 30.75
CA ALA A 388 0.53 -18.24 31.83
C ALA A 388 -0.87 -17.62 31.61
N HIS A 389 -1.20 -17.30 30.35
CA HIS A 389 -2.38 -16.54 29.97
C HIS A 389 -3.05 -17.11 28.70
N PRO A 390 -3.57 -18.35 28.74
CA PRO A 390 -4.25 -18.93 27.58
C PRO A 390 -5.53 -18.18 27.18
N GLU A 391 -6.09 -17.37 28.08
CA GLU A 391 -7.27 -16.53 27.87
C GLU A 391 -6.97 -15.23 27.07
N TRP A 392 -5.70 -14.92 26.80
CA TRP A 392 -5.33 -13.70 26.07
C TRP A 392 -5.30 -13.86 24.54
N ILE A 393 -5.90 -14.91 24.00
CA ILE A 393 -6.03 -15.10 22.57
C ILE A 393 -7.39 -14.60 22.07
N LEU A 394 -7.45 -14.17 20.80
CA LEU A 394 -8.72 -13.94 20.12
C LEU A 394 -9.44 -15.27 19.91
N HIS A 395 -10.61 -15.43 20.52
CA HIS A 395 -11.42 -16.65 20.39
C HIS A 395 -12.90 -16.39 20.69
N GLU A 396 -13.77 -17.22 20.16
CA GLU A 396 -15.21 -17.17 20.47
C GLU A 396 -15.58 -18.29 21.45
N ALA A 397 -16.19 -17.92 22.55
CA ALA A 397 -16.59 -18.81 23.63
C ALA A 397 -15.42 -19.71 24.09
N ASP A 398 -15.65 -21.00 24.27
CA ASP A 398 -14.66 -21.98 24.73
C ASP A 398 -13.88 -22.64 23.57
N ARG A 399 -13.93 -22.08 22.36
CA ARG A 399 -13.23 -22.63 21.20
C ARG A 399 -11.80 -22.12 21.12
N VAL A 400 -10.86 -23.00 20.78
CA VAL A 400 -9.51 -22.62 20.37
C VAL A 400 -9.52 -22.54 18.84
N PRO A 401 -9.17 -21.38 18.25
CA PRO A 401 -9.11 -21.25 16.81
C PRO A 401 -8.12 -22.25 16.18
N PRO A 402 -8.35 -22.69 14.92
CA PRO A 402 -7.40 -23.57 14.25
C PRO A 402 -6.04 -22.88 14.11
N LEU A 403 -4.98 -23.65 14.32
CA LEU A 403 -3.61 -23.16 14.16
C LEU A 403 -3.29 -22.88 12.68
N TRP A 404 -2.53 -21.81 12.45
CA TRP A 404 -1.91 -21.47 11.18
C TRP A 404 -0.45 -21.15 11.45
N ARG A 405 0.51 -21.82 10.83
CA ARG A 405 1.95 -21.75 11.16
C ARG A 405 2.26 -22.04 12.64
N HIS A 406 1.47 -22.92 13.28
CA HIS A 406 1.56 -23.22 14.72
C HIS A 406 1.26 -22.03 15.64
N GLU A 407 0.59 -21.00 15.16
CA GLU A 407 0.32 -19.76 15.85
C GLU A 407 -1.17 -19.58 16.17
N LEU A 408 -1.43 -18.83 17.26
CA LEU A 408 -2.69 -18.20 17.62
C LEU A 408 -2.51 -16.68 17.58
N VAL A 409 -3.60 -15.93 17.54
CA VAL A 409 -3.59 -14.47 17.59
C VAL A 409 -3.78 -14.00 19.02
N LEU A 410 -2.86 -13.17 19.48
CA LEU A 410 -2.96 -12.51 20.78
C LEU A 410 -4.00 -11.38 20.69
N ASP A 411 -4.93 -11.35 21.65
CA ASP A 411 -5.97 -10.32 21.75
C ASP A 411 -5.38 -9.00 22.28
N LEU A 412 -4.90 -8.15 21.39
CA LEU A 412 -4.40 -6.82 21.77
C LEU A 412 -5.51 -5.87 22.24
N GLY A 413 -6.78 -6.22 22.05
CA GLY A 413 -7.90 -5.53 22.68
C GLY A 413 -7.98 -5.78 24.19
N HIS A 414 -7.30 -6.83 24.70
CA HIS A 414 -7.15 -7.13 26.10
C HIS A 414 -5.98 -6.34 26.70
N GLU A 415 -6.22 -5.54 27.74
CA GLU A 415 -5.22 -4.63 28.35
C GLU A 415 -3.94 -5.36 28.79
N GLY A 416 -4.07 -6.55 29.40
CA GLY A 416 -2.93 -7.35 29.83
C GLY A 416 -2.04 -7.80 28.68
N ALA A 417 -2.64 -8.29 27.59
CA ALA A 417 -1.93 -8.71 26.39
C ALA A 417 -1.23 -7.53 25.69
N PHE A 418 -1.94 -6.41 25.53
CA PHE A 418 -1.39 -5.19 24.97
C PHE A 418 -0.17 -4.69 25.75
N ASN A 419 -0.31 -4.56 27.06
CA ASN A 419 0.77 -4.08 27.93
C ASN A 419 1.96 -5.05 27.92
N HIS A 420 1.73 -6.36 27.92
CA HIS A 420 2.80 -7.35 27.84
C HIS A 420 3.67 -7.15 26.59
N VAL A 421 3.05 -7.07 25.40
CA VAL A 421 3.77 -6.85 24.14
C VAL A 421 4.49 -5.50 24.12
N LEU A 422 3.81 -4.45 24.56
CA LEU A 422 4.38 -3.10 24.60
C LEU A 422 5.60 -3.02 25.53
N GLU A 423 5.50 -3.57 26.75
CA GLU A 423 6.58 -3.48 27.74
C GLU A 423 7.76 -4.37 27.36
N GLN A 424 7.55 -5.61 26.89
CA GLN A 424 8.65 -6.47 26.47
C GLN A 424 9.38 -5.90 25.25
N THR A 425 8.65 -5.46 24.22
CA THR A 425 9.26 -4.81 23.05
C THR A 425 10.00 -3.55 23.45
N SER A 426 9.39 -2.70 24.28
CA SER A 426 9.99 -1.45 24.76
C SER A 426 11.24 -1.70 25.59
N ALA A 427 11.27 -2.75 26.42
CA ALA A 427 12.44 -3.10 27.22
C ALA A 427 13.64 -3.48 26.36
N VAL A 428 13.44 -4.26 25.29
CA VAL A 428 14.50 -4.62 24.35
C VAL A 428 15.02 -3.37 23.62
N LEU A 429 14.10 -2.51 23.14
CA LEU A 429 14.45 -1.26 22.45
C LEU A 429 15.20 -0.28 23.36
N ALA A 430 14.82 -0.18 24.65
CA ALA A 430 15.48 0.69 25.61
C ALA A 430 16.88 0.20 26.03
N ALA A 431 17.08 -1.12 26.06
CA ALA A 431 18.35 -1.74 26.45
C ALA A 431 19.43 -1.68 25.37
N HIS A 432 19.05 -1.48 24.12
CA HIS A 432 19.93 -1.62 22.95
C HIS A 432 19.77 -0.49 21.93
N ASN A 433 20.83 -0.19 21.18
CA ASN A 433 20.79 0.79 20.08
C ASN A 433 20.13 0.15 18.83
N ILE A 434 18.81 0.09 18.82
CA ILE A 434 17.98 -0.46 17.74
C ILE A 434 17.29 0.70 17.03
N ALA A 435 17.65 0.95 15.76
CA ALA A 435 17.09 2.04 14.97
C ALA A 435 15.84 1.65 14.18
N TYR A 436 15.55 0.36 14.10
CA TYR A 436 14.55 -0.18 13.19
C TYR A 436 13.98 -1.50 13.70
N ILE A 437 12.68 -1.69 13.52
CA ILE A 437 12.04 -2.98 13.71
C ILE A 437 11.29 -3.42 12.45
N LYS A 438 11.38 -4.72 12.12
CA LYS A 438 10.53 -5.39 11.16
C LYS A 438 9.41 -6.05 11.98
N TRP A 439 8.19 -5.54 11.81
CA TRP A 439 7.02 -6.07 12.51
C TRP A 439 6.21 -6.96 11.59
N ASP A 440 6.16 -8.23 11.91
CA ASP A 440 5.51 -9.27 11.12
C ASP A 440 4.13 -9.65 11.65
N HIS A 441 3.35 -10.39 10.84
CA HIS A 441 2.01 -10.88 11.14
C HIS A 441 1.70 -12.08 10.22
N ASN A 442 2.06 -13.28 10.64
CA ASN A 442 2.14 -14.45 9.75
C ASN A 442 0.88 -15.30 9.67
N ARG A 443 -0.18 -14.96 10.37
CA ARG A 443 -1.45 -15.69 10.23
C ARG A 443 -2.65 -14.75 10.06
N VAL A 444 -3.75 -15.30 9.54
CA VAL A 444 -5.03 -14.60 9.43
C VAL A 444 -5.83 -14.71 10.72
N LEU A 445 -6.71 -13.76 10.98
CA LEU A 445 -7.65 -13.78 12.09
C LEU A 445 -8.87 -14.62 11.71
N VAL A 446 -9.05 -15.73 12.36
CA VAL A 446 -10.24 -16.60 12.22
C VAL A 446 -10.84 -16.82 13.58
N ASP A 447 -12.17 -16.89 13.67
CA ASP A 447 -12.93 -17.04 14.92
C ASP A 447 -12.53 -15.99 15.98
N ALA A 448 -12.25 -14.76 15.51
CA ALA A 448 -11.60 -13.69 16.26
C ALA A 448 -12.60 -12.98 17.18
N GLY A 449 -12.91 -13.63 18.30
CA GLY A 449 -13.74 -13.08 19.36
C GLY A 449 -12.92 -12.34 20.42
N HIS A 450 -13.48 -11.25 20.95
CA HIS A 450 -13.00 -10.50 22.10
C HIS A 450 -14.10 -10.42 23.14
N LEU A 451 -13.93 -11.07 24.28
CA LEU A 451 -14.89 -11.08 25.38
C LEU A 451 -16.34 -11.40 24.95
N GLY A 452 -16.51 -12.37 24.04
CA GLY A 452 -17.82 -12.83 23.54
C GLY A 452 -18.45 -11.95 22.47
N SER A 453 -17.69 -11.04 21.86
CA SER A 453 -18.09 -10.22 20.71
C SER A 453 -17.05 -10.35 19.61
N ALA A 454 -17.41 -10.01 18.37
CA ALA A 454 -16.42 -9.93 17.30
C ALA A 454 -15.34 -8.87 17.60
N GLY A 455 -14.08 -9.20 17.38
CA GLY A 455 -12.92 -8.47 17.87
C GLY A 455 -11.99 -7.87 16.81
N VAL A 456 -12.28 -8.00 15.49
CA VAL A 456 -11.35 -7.56 14.43
C VAL A 456 -11.17 -6.04 14.42
N HIS A 457 -12.25 -5.27 14.55
CA HIS A 457 -12.20 -3.81 14.65
C HIS A 457 -11.29 -3.37 15.79
N ARG A 458 -11.49 -3.93 16.99
CA ARG A 458 -10.72 -3.60 18.18
C ARG A 458 -9.25 -4.00 18.03
N GLN A 459 -8.96 -5.18 17.47
CA GLN A 459 -7.60 -5.65 17.20
C GLN A 459 -6.86 -4.69 16.27
N THR A 460 -7.52 -4.23 15.20
CA THR A 460 -6.93 -3.27 14.25
C THR A 460 -6.63 -1.92 14.91
N GLN A 461 -7.53 -1.42 15.75
CA GLN A 461 -7.27 -0.20 16.53
C GLN A 461 -6.13 -0.38 17.53
N ALA A 462 -6.06 -1.54 18.19
CA ALA A 462 -5.03 -1.84 19.17
C ALA A 462 -3.63 -1.88 18.55
N ILE A 463 -3.46 -2.49 17.36
CA ILE A 463 -2.14 -2.47 16.70
C ILE A 463 -1.73 -1.05 16.27
N TYR A 464 -2.67 -0.21 15.83
CA TYR A 464 -2.36 1.20 15.54
C TYR A 464 -1.89 1.94 16.80
N GLN A 465 -2.57 1.72 17.92
CA GLN A 465 -2.18 2.30 19.21
C GLN A 465 -0.80 1.78 19.66
N LEU A 466 -0.53 0.49 19.48
CA LEU A 466 0.77 -0.10 19.83
C LEU A 466 1.92 0.54 19.05
N PHE A 467 1.78 0.69 17.73
CA PHE A 467 2.81 1.35 16.91
C PHE A 467 2.99 2.83 17.28
N ALA A 468 1.89 3.54 17.52
CA ALA A 468 1.95 4.93 17.95
C ALA A 468 2.68 5.08 19.30
N GLU A 469 2.39 4.20 20.27
CA GLU A 469 3.03 4.22 21.59
C GLU A 469 4.51 3.81 21.52
N LEU A 470 4.87 2.82 20.69
CA LEU A 470 6.27 2.45 20.46
C LEU A 470 7.08 3.62 19.86
N LYS A 471 6.55 4.30 18.83
CA LYS A 471 7.21 5.47 18.23
C LYS A 471 7.32 6.64 19.21
N LYS A 472 6.32 6.84 20.07
CA LYS A 472 6.34 7.86 21.11
C LYS A 472 7.38 7.58 22.19
N ARG A 473 7.50 6.32 22.64
CA ARG A 473 8.49 5.90 23.65
C ARG A 473 9.92 5.87 23.10
N HIS A 474 10.07 5.56 21.81
CA HIS A 474 11.35 5.41 21.12
C HIS A 474 11.44 6.36 19.92
N PRO A 475 11.64 7.69 20.14
CA PRO A 475 11.74 8.65 19.07
C PRO A 475 12.85 8.32 18.07
N GLY A 476 12.52 8.33 16.79
CA GLY A 476 13.43 7.95 15.71
C GLY A 476 13.42 6.47 15.33
N LEU A 477 12.64 5.63 16.03
CA LEU A 477 12.42 4.25 15.62
C LEU A 477 11.68 4.21 14.28
N GLU A 478 12.25 3.48 13.31
CA GLU A 478 11.56 3.14 12.06
C GLU A 478 10.89 1.76 12.19
N ILE A 479 9.67 1.65 11.66
CA ILE A 479 8.89 0.39 11.65
C ILE A 479 8.65 -0.04 10.21
N GLU A 480 9.00 -1.29 9.88
CA GLU A 480 8.58 -1.95 8.65
C GLU A 480 7.33 -2.79 8.91
N SER A 481 6.27 -2.56 8.12
CA SER A 481 5.13 -3.46 8.08
C SER A 481 5.45 -4.65 7.20
N CYS A 482 5.57 -5.80 7.82
CA CYS A 482 5.55 -7.11 7.20
C CYS A 482 4.28 -7.83 7.64
N ALA A 483 3.69 -8.64 6.80
CA ALA A 483 2.60 -9.52 7.20
C ALA A 483 2.61 -10.75 6.29
N SER A 484 3.43 -11.74 6.66
CA SER A 484 3.72 -12.89 5.79
C SER A 484 4.13 -12.38 4.39
N GLY A 485 5.08 -11.48 4.34
CA GLY A 485 5.42 -10.74 3.12
C GLY A 485 4.50 -9.54 2.87
N GLY A 486 3.87 -9.51 1.72
CA GLY A 486 3.15 -8.36 1.16
C GLY A 486 1.68 -8.21 1.56
N ALA A 487 1.20 -8.82 2.64
CA ALA A 487 -0.06 -8.40 3.27
C ALA A 487 0.14 -7.12 4.09
N ARG A 488 -0.91 -6.56 4.69
CA ARG A 488 -0.91 -5.30 5.42
C ARG A 488 -0.07 -4.18 4.74
N VAL A 489 -0.30 -4.04 3.43
CA VAL A 489 0.17 -2.94 2.61
C VAL A 489 -1.03 -2.08 2.25
N ASP A 490 -1.30 -1.07 3.06
CA ASP A 490 -2.50 -0.23 2.96
C ASP A 490 -2.26 1.18 3.50
N LEU A 491 -3.21 2.07 3.26
CA LEU A 491 -3.15 3.47 3.69
C LEU A 491 -3.61 3.67 5.14
N GLY A 492 -4.09 2.63 5.84
CA GLY A 492 -4.46 2.72 7.24
C GLY A 492 -3.26 2.75 8.17
N VAL A 493 -2.28 1.90 7.92
CA VAL A 493 -1.07 1.80 8.75
C VAL A 493 0.03 2.79 8.32
N ILE A 494 -0.14 3.45 7.17
CA ILE A 494 0.92 4.25 6.51
C ILE A 494 1.50 5.37 7.38
N ASP A 495 0.71 5.95 8.31
CA ASP A 495 1.18 7.01 9.22
C ASP A 495 1.94 6.47 10.43
N LEU A 496 1.97 5.14 10.59
CA LEU A 496 2.58 4.46 11.72
C LEU A 496 3.86 3.70 11.34
N VAL A 497 4.06 3.47 10.03
CA VAL A 497 5.20 2.72 9.51
C VAL A 497 6.04 3.53 8.53
N ASP A 498 7.28 3.13 8.35
CA ASP A 498 8.27 3.85 7.52
C ASP A 498 8.64 3.06 6.27
N ARG A 499 8.21 1.78 6.19
CA ARG A 499 8.52 0.86 5.11
C ARG A 499 7.49 -0.26 5.05
N PHE A 500 7.23 -0.78 3.85
CA PHE A 500 6.47 -1.99 3.61
C PHE A 500 7.35 -3.08 3.04
N TRP A 501 7.26 -4.29 3.58
CA TRP A 501 7.78 -5.47 2.92
C TRP A 501 6.80 -5.91 1.85
N THR A 502 7.22 -5.94 0.58
CA THR A 502 6.30 -6.11 -0.56
C THR A 502 5.94 -7.55 -0.85
N SER A 503 6.83 -8.49 -0.52
CA SER A 503 6.64 -9.93 -0.70
C SER A 503 7.80 -10.70 -0.07
N ASP A 504 7.55 -11.91 0.44
CA ASP A 504 8.60 -12.87 0.80
C ASP A 504 9.27 -13.50 -0.43
N ASN A 505 8.70 -13.30 -1.61
CA ASN A 505 9.31 -13.79 -2.83
C ASN A 505 10.40 -12.82 -3.32
N ASN A 506 11.67 -13.19 -3.15
CA ASN A 506 12.82 -12.40 -3.61
C ASN A 506 13.27 -12.75 -5.03
N ASP A 507 12.53 -13.57 -5.78
CA ASP A 507 12.78 -13.80 -7.20
C ASP A 507 12.55 -12.53 -8.01
N ALA A 508 13.59 -12.02 -8.64
CA ALA A 508 13.54 -10.73 -9.31
C ALA A 508 12.58 -10.68 -10.50
N LEU A 509 12.24 -11.81 -11.11
CA LEU A 509 11.27 -11.84 -12.20
C LEU A 509 9.85 -11.67 -11.67
N GLU A 510 9.50 -12.37 -10.58
CA GLU A 510 8.20 -12.19 -9.90
C GLU A 510 8.05 -10.78 -9.33
N ARG A 511 9.13 -10.25 -8.74
CA ARG A 511 9.17 -8.88 -8.20
C ARG A 511 8.92 -7.80 -9.25
N GLN A 512 9.16 -8.05 -10.54
CA GLN A 512 8.80 -7.10 -11.60
C GLN A 512 7.29 -6.82 -11.61
N THR A 513 6.45 -7.83 -11.38
CA THR A 513 4.99 -7.65 -11.27
C THR A 513 4.58 -7.11 -9.91
N ILE A 514 5.07 -7.71 -8.84
CA ILE A 514 4.69 -7.38 -7.46
C ILE A 514 5.01 -5.90 -7.15
N GLN A 515 6.23 -5.44 -7.44
CA GLN A 515 6.66 -4.06 -7.20
C GLN A 515 5.93 -3.07 -8.12
N ARG A 516 5.79 -3.42 -9.41
CA ARG A 516 5.09 -2.60 -10.41
C ARG A 516 3.68 -2.22 -9.97
N TRP A 517 2.93 -3.17 -9.38
CA TRP A 517 1.55 -2.96 -9.00
C TRP A 517 1.38 -2.50 -7.54
N THR A 518 2.29 -2.83 -6.65
CA THR A 518 2.29 -2.24 -5.30
C THR A 518 2.56 -0.73 -5.39
N ALA A 519 3.46 -0.32 -6.28
CA ALA A 519 3.74 1.10 -6.56
C ALA A 519 2.58 1.84 -7.26
N GLN A 520 1.45 1.19 -7.55
CA GLN A 520 0.24 1.89 -8.02
C GLN A 520 -0.32 2.86 -6.96
N VAL A 521 -0.11 2.55 -5.68
CA VAL A 521 -0.58 3.35 -4.54
C VAL A 521 0.57 3.80 -3.65
N ILE A 522 1.49 2.89 -3.33
CA ILE A 522 2.56 3.16 -2.37
C ILE A 522 3.80 3.72 -3.07
N ALA A 523 4.34 4.82 -2.55
CA ALA A 523 5.53 5.45 -3.10
C ALA A 523 6.77 4.51 -3.03
N PRO A 524 7.59 4.44 -4.08
CA PRO A 524 8.69 3.47 -4.18
C PRO A 524 9.67 3.47 -3.02
N GLU A 525 9.97 4.62 -2.45
CA GLU A 525 10.87 4.77 -1.28
C GLU A 525 10.33 4.15 0.01
N LEU A 526 9.06 3.77 0.03
CA LEU A 526 8.43 3.05 1.15
C LEU A 526 8.38 1.53 0.90
N LEU A 527 8.76 1.07 -0.30
CA LEU A 527 8.68 -0.34 -0.69
C LEU A 527 10.03 -1.03 -0.51
N GLY A 528 10.07 -2.04 0.33
CA GLY A 528 11.23 -2.92 0.49
C GLY A 528 11.49 -3.74 -0.77
N THR A 529 12.66 -3.52 -1.41
CA THR A 529 13.06 -4.20 -2.63
C THR A 529 14.45 -4.80 -2.43
N HIS A 530 14.53 -6.14 -2.36
CA HIS A 530 15.79 -6.80 -2.03
C HIS A 530 16.40 -7.56 -3.21
N ILE A 531 17.72 -7.57 -3.27
CA ILE A 531 18.49 -8.54 -4.07
C ILE A 531 18.45 -9.86 -3.31
N GLY A 532 17.66 -10.81 -3.80
CA GLY A 532 17.62 -12.17 -3.26
C GLY A 532 18.81 -13.03 -3.69
N PRO A 533 18.91 -14.30 -3.25
CA PRO A 533 19.97 -15.23 -3.60
C PRO A 533 19.97 -15.55 -5.11
N THR A 534 21.09 -16.04 -5.60
CA THR A 534 21.24 -16.47 -7.01
C THR A 534 20.24 -17.56 -7.39
N HIS A 535 19.97 -18.46 -6.44
CA HIS A 535 18.93 -19.46 -6.53
C HIS A 535 17.77 -19.07 -5.62
N GLY A 536 16.67 -18.64 -6.21
CA GLY A 536 15.51 -18.13 -5.45
C GLY A 536 14.85 -19.21 -4.59
N HIS A 537 14.70 -18.95 -3.29
CA HIS A 537 14.18 -19.94 -2.34
C HIS A 537 12.72 -20.33 -2.61
N GLN A 538 11.87 -19.37 -3.02
CA GLN A 538 10.45 -19.59 -3.28
C GLN A 538 10.18 -20.23 -4.64
N THR A 539 11.01 -19.96 -5.65
CA THR A 539 10.75 -20.38 -7.04
C THR A 539 11.70 -21.46 -7.56
N GLY A 540 12.86 -21.64 -6.92
CA GLY A 540 13.94 -22.47 -7.42
C GLY A 540 14.61 -21.92 -8.69
N ARG A 541 14.30 -20.70 -9.13
CA ARG A 541 14.87 -20.09 -10.33
C ARG A 541 16.25 -19.54 -10.06
N THR A 542 17.16 -19.71 -11.02
CA THR A 542 18.51 -19.10 -10.98
C THR A 542 18.51 -17.86 -11.84
N LEU A 543 18.89 -16.70 -11.26
CA LEU A 543 18.93 -15.42 -11.93
C LEU A 543 20.29 -14.73 -11.80
N GLU A 544 20.68 -14.04 -12.89
CA GLU A 544 21.89 -13.23 -12.92
C GLU A 544 21.82 -12.07 -11.92
N LEU A 545 22.98 -11.70 -11.33
CA LEU A 545 23.05 -10.59 -10.40
C LEU A 545 22.57 -9.27 -11.03
N SER A 546 22.85 -9.02 -12.31
CA SER A 546 22.38 -7.84 -13.04
C SER A 546 20.85 -7.71 -13.05
N MET A 547 20.12 -8.82 -13.22
CA MET A 547 18.64 -8.83 -13.15
C MET A 547 18.15 -8.54 -11.73
N ARG A 548 18.69 -9.25 -10.72
CA ARG A 548 18.32 -9.10 -9.32
C ARG A 548 18.54 -7.68 -8.82
N ALA A 549 19.71 -7.12 -9.13
CA ALA A 549 20.12 -5.78 -8.73
C ALA A 549 19.34 -4.66 -9.47
N THR A 550 19.02 -4.84 -10.75
CA THR A 550 18.19 -3.89 -11.50
C THR A 550 16.76 -3.84 -10.95
N THR A 551 16.19 -4.99 -10.59
CA THR A 551 14.86 -5.07 -10.01
C THR A 551 14.78 -4.42 -8.63
N ALA A 552 15.81 -4.57 -7.81
CA ALA A 552 15.86 -3.99 -6.48
C ALA A 552 16.12 -2.46 -6.45
N LEU A 553 16.58 -1.87 -7.56
CA LEU A 553 17.06 -0.48 -7.61
C LEU A 553 15.97 0.57 -7.34
N PHE A 554 14.73 0.33 -7.80
CA PHE A 554 13.70 1.37 -7.90
C PHE A 554 12.87 1.57 -6.63
N GLY A 555 13.17 0.88 -5.54
CA GLY A 555 12.52 1.04 -4.24
C GLY A 555 13.50 1.35 -3.12
N HIS A 556 13.06 1.16 -1.87
CA HIS A 556 13.95 1.16 -0.71
C HIS A 556 14.79 -0.12 -0.75
N ALA A 557 15.92 -0.03 -1.42
CA ALA A 557 16.72 -1.18 -1.78
C ALA A 557 17.40 -1.86 -0.60
N GLY A 558 17.61 -3.15 -0.74
CA GLY A 558 18.32 -3.98 0.22
C GLY A 558 18.85 -5.26 -0.41
N ILE A 559 19.37 -6.11 0.45
CA ILE A 559 19.85 -7.46 0.13
C ILE A 559 19.23 -8.43 1.14
N GLU A 560 18.83 -9.60 0.68
CA GLU A 560 18.38 -10.70 1.51
C GLU A 560 18.97 -12.00 0.96
N TRP A 561 20.23 -12.20 1.26
CA TRP A 561 21.06 -13.29 0.71
C TRP A 561 22.25 -13.53 1.64
N ASN A 562 22.72 -14.75 1.72
CA ASN A 562 24.01 -15.05 2.36
C ASN A 562 25.19 -14.55 1.50
N ILE A 563 25.50 -13.27 1.61
CA ILE A 563 26.57 -12.61 0.83
C ILE A 563 27.98 -13.12 1.13
N THR A 564 28.16 -13.97 2.15
CA THR A 564 29.46 -14.65 2.37
C THR A 564 29.74 -15.70 1.29
N GLU A 565 28.70 -16.21 0.64
CA GLU A 565 28.77 -17.17 -0.49
C GLU A 565 29.01 -16.47 -1.83
N ALA A 566 28.88 -15.14 -1.89
CA ALA A 566 29.14 -14.39 -3.10
C ALA A 566 30.59 -14.52 -3.55
N THR A 567 30.78 -14.75 -4.84
CA THR A 567 32.11 -14.78 -5.46
C THR A 567 32.80 -13.39 -5.32
N PRO A 568 34.13 -13.32 -5.42
CA PRO A 568 34.84 -12.03 -5.39
C PRO A 568 34.33 -11.02 -6.43
N ASP A 569 33.96 -11.49 -7.63
CA ASP A 569 33.41 -10.65 -8.70
C ASP A 569 32.01 -10.16 -8.35
N GLU A 570 31.15 -11.01 -7.79
CA GLU A 570 29.81 -10.58 -7.31
C GLU A 570 29.91 -9.57 -6.18
N ARG A 571 30.81 -9.74 -5.20
CA ARG A 571 31.04 -8.76 -4.13
C ARG A 571 31.46 -7.40 -4.69
N LYS A 572 32.36 -7.39 -5.67
CA LYS A 572 32.78 -6.16 -6.37
C LYS A 572 31.60 -5.50 -7.10
N HIS A 573 30.76 -6.28 -7.78
CA HIS A 573 29.58 -5.78 -8.46
C HIS A 573 28.54 -5.26 -7.46
N LEU A 574 28.33 -5.95 -6.33
CA LEU A 574 27.44 -5.49 -5.26
C LEU A 574 27.93 -4.16 -4.65
N ALA A 575 29.23 -4.01 -4.40
CA ALA A 575 29.79 -2.75 -3.90
C ALA A 575 29.64 -1.59 -4.92
N THR A 576 29.83 -1.88 -6.22
CA THR A 576 29.60 -0.90 -7.28
C THR A 576 28.15 -0.50 -7.37
N TRP A 577 27.24 -1.47 -7.29
CA TRP A 577 25.80 -1.23 -7.30
C TRP A 577 25.32 -0.48 -6.05
N ALA A 578 25.84 -0.82 -4.87
CA ALA A 578 25.53 -0.12 -3.64
C ALA A 578 25.94 1.37 -3.70
N LYS A 579 27.10 1.64 -4.27
CA LYS A 579 27.53 3.01 -4.55
C LYS A 579 26.59 3.71 -5.53
N TYR A 580 26.25 3.05 -6.64
CA TYR A 580 25.32 3.58 -7.65
C TYR A 580 23.95 3.89 -7.04
N TYR A 581 23.39 2.97 -6.24
CA TYR A 581 22.13 3.21 -5.53
C TYR A 581 22.20 4.44 -4.64
N LYS A 582 23.23 4.55 -3.78
CA LYS A 582 23.38 5.67 -2.85
C LYS A 582 23.53 7.03 -3.56
N GLU A 583 24.21 7.06 -4.70
CA GLU A 583 24.37 8.27 -5.52
C GLU A 583 23.06 8.67 -6.22
N ASN A 584 22.17 7.71 -6.52
CA ASN A 584 20.96 7.92 -7.28
C ASN A 584 19.67 7.87 -6.46
N ARG A 585 19.70 7.36 -5.22
CA ARG A 585 18.47 7.14 -4.44
C ARG A 585 17.63 8.41 -4.21
N ALA A 586 18.25 9.58 -4.10
CA ALA A 586 17.52 10.83 -3.99
C ALA A 586 16.63 11.06 -5.23
N HIS A 587 17.17 10.85 -6.43
CA HIS A 587 16.41 10.94 -7.69
C HIS A 587 15.35 9.83 -7.77
N LEU A 588 15.72 8.57 -7.49
CA LEU A 588 14.84 7.41 -7.58
C LEU A 588 13.63 7.53 -6.62
N HIS A 589 13.82 8.13 -5.45
CA HIS A 589 12.82 8.23 -4.41
C HIS A 589 11.97 9.51 -4.46
N THR A 590 12.41 10.55 -5.17
CA THR A 590 11.65 11.80 -5.27
C THR A 590 11.09 12.06 -6.65
N GLY A 591 11.62 11.43 -7.69
CA GLY A 591 11.20 11.61 -9.05
C GLY A 591 9.81 11.02 -9.34
N LYS A 592 9.33 11.25 -10.56
CA LYS A 592 8.09 10.69 -11.10
C LYS A 592 8.38 9.28 -11.63
N MET A 593 7.67 8.29 -11.11
CA MET A 593 7.68 6.94 -11.67
C MET A 593 6.99 6.92 -13.03
N VAL A 594 7.58 6.22 -14.00
CA VAL A 594 7.07 6.07 -15.36
C VAL A 594 7.06 4.60 -15.74
N ARG A 595 5.89 4.09 -16.13
CA ARG A 595 5.70 2.74 -16.66
C ARG A 595 5.28 2.87 -18.12
N VAL A 596 6.22 2.67 -19.03
CA VAL A 596 5.97 2.84 -20.45
C VAL A 596 5.01 1.78 -20.97
N ASP A 597 4.03 2.21 -21.80
CA ASP A 597 3.15 1.33 -22.54
C ASP A 597 3.95 0.66 -23.69
N TYR A 598 4.86 -0.23 -23.31
CA TYR A 598 5.76 -0.88 -24.25
C TYR A 598 4.97 -1.90 -25.10
N PRO A 599 5.08 -1.85 -26.44
CA PRO A 599 4.24 -2.66 -27.31
C PRO A 599 4.44 -4.18 -27.21
N ASP A 600 5.64 -4.61 -26.77
CA ASP A 600 5.97 -6.00 -26.59
C ASP A 600 5.61 -6.46 -25.16
N SER A 601 4.59 -7.32 -25.03
CA SER A 601 4.15 -7.87 -23.75
C SER A 601 5.16 -8.77 -23.03
N HIS A 602 6.23 -9.18 -23.74
CA HIS A 602 7.32 -10.01 -23.20
C HIS A 602 8.38 -9.19 -22.47
N ALA A 603 8.25 -7.86 -22.44
CA ALA A 603 9.21 -6.98 -21.81
C ALA A 603 8.53 -5.80 -21.09
N TYR A 604 9.24 -5.25 -20.11
CA TYR A 604 8.87 -3.99 -19.47
C TYR A 604 9.91 -2.92 -19.73
N LEU A 605 9.43 -1.69 -19.94
CA LEU A 605 10.23 -0.48 -19.88
C LEU A 605 9.64 0.41 -18.79
N HIS A 606 10.40 0.69 -17.74
CA HIS A 606 9.96 1.55 -16.65
C HIS A 606 11.15 2.31 -16.04
N GLY A 607 10.86 3.38 -15.33
CA GLY A 607 11.93 4.16 -14.71
C GLY A 607 11.40 5.30 -13.86
N VAL A 608 12.30 6.22 -13.57
CA VAL A 608 12.03 7.44 -12.80
C VAL A 608 12.60 8.64 -13.56
N THR A 609 11.78 9.68 -13.75
CA THR A 609 12.17 10.94 -14.34
C THR A 609 12.17 12.05 -13.28
N ALA A 610 13.18 12.90 -13.28
CA ALA A 610 13.23 14.05 -12.39
C ALA A 610 12.09 15.05 -12.72
N HIS A 611 11.53 15.71 -11.72
CA HIS A 611 10.44 16.68 -11.92
C HIS A 611 10.83 17.87 -12.81
N ASP A 612 12.11 18.26 -12.79
CA ASP A 612 12.67 19.32 -13.63
C ASP A 612 13.09 18.82 -15.03
N LEU A 613 12.83 17.55 -15.33
CA LEU A 613 13.17 16.87 -16.59
C LEU A 613 14.67 16.89 -16.90
N SER A 614 15.54 17.11 -15.89
CA SER A 614 17.00 17.17 -16.07
C SER A 614 17.63 15.80 -16.27
N ARG A 615 17.01 14.73 -15.76
CA ARG A 615 17.54 13.37 -15.86
C ARG A 615 16.45 12.32 -15.71
N ALA A 616 16.74 11.12 -16.19
CA ALA A 616 15.93 9.93 -15.94
C ALA A 616 16.81 8.68 -15.85
N ILE A 617 16.32 7.68 -15.11
CA ILE A 617 16.90 6.33 -15.07
C ILE A 617 15.78 5.36 -15.41
N PHE A 618 15.98 4.55 -16.46
CA PHE A 618 15.05 3.53 -16.91
C PHE A 618 15.67 2.14 -16.82
N ALA A 619 14.83 1.13 -16.66
CA ALA A 619 15.16 -0.28 -16.85
C ALA A 619 14.37 -0.82 -18.04
N TYR A 620 15.07 -1.45 -18.97
CA TYR A 620 14.48 -2.35 -19.95
C TYR A 620 14.66 -3.78 -19.45
N VAL A 621 13.56 -4.48 -19.25
CA VAL A 621 13.52 -5.81 -18.61
C VAL A 621 12.89 -6.80 -19.58
N GLN A 622 13.65 -7.78 -20.07
CA GLN A 622 13.15 -8.90 -20.85
C GLN A 622 12.63 -9.99 -19.91
N LEU A 623 11.32 -10.16 -19.88
CA LEU A 623 10.66 -11.14 -18.99
C LEU A 623 10.74 -12.55 -19.56
N THR A 624 10.24 -12.71 -20.77
CA THR A 624 10.14 -13.99 -21.49
C THR A 624 10.69 -13.86 -22.92
N PRO A 625 10.90 -14.94 -23.68
CA PRO A 625 11.35 -14.84 -25.06
C PRO A 625 10.42 -14.00 -25.92
N THR A 626 10.97 -13.15 -26.81
CA THR A 626 10.20 -12.37 -27.77
C THR A 626 9.72 -13.24 -28.93
N LEU A 627 8.63 -12.81 -29.59
CA LEU A 627 8.12 -13.44 -30.80
C LEU A 627 8.86 -12.97 -32.08
N THR A 628 9.57 -11.85 -32.00
CA THR A 628 10.27 -11.23 -33.11
C THR A 628 11.77 -11.16 -32.85
N VAL A 629 12.58 -11.18 -33.90
CA VAL A 629 14.04 -11.06 -33.78
C VAL A 629 14.44 -9.70 -33.23
N HIS A 630 13.76 -8.65 -33.64
CA HIS A 630 14.01 -7.28 -33.22
C HIS A 630 12.87 -6.83 -32.31
N PRO A 631 13.13 -6.59 -31.00
CA PRO A 631 12.15 -5.96 -30.11
C PRO A 631 11.79 -4.55 -30.56
N SER A 632 10.65 -4.02 -30.11
CA SER A 632 10.24 -2.65 -30.37
C SER A 632 11.27 -1.63 -29.85
N PRO A 633 11.43 -0.47 -30.49
CA PRO A 633 12.31 0.59 -29.96
C PRO A 633 11.91 1.02 -28.54
N LEU A 634 12.91 1.36 -27.73
CA LEU A 634 12.73 1.92 -26.39
C LEU A 634 12.43 3.41 -26.52
N LYS A 635 11.20 3.80 -26.25
CA LYS A 635 10.73 5.19 -26.24
C LYS A 635 10.66 5.71 -24.82
N PHE A 636 11.09 6.96 -24.62
CA PHE A 636 11.18 7.55 -23.28
C PHE A 636 10.25 8.77 -23.22
N PRO A 637 9.04 8.61 -22.66
CA PRO A 637 8.14 9.73 -22.41
C PRO A 637 8.62 10.56 -21.20
N ASP A 638 7.91 11.66 -20.93
CA ASP A 638 8.17 12.53 -19.76
C ASP A 638 9.58 13.16 -19.75
N LEU A 639 10.10 13.50 -20.94
CA LEU A 639 11.29 14.33 -21.14
C LEU A 639 10.87 15.68 -21.74
N ASP A 640 11.70 16.72 -21.58
CA ASP A 640 11.49 18.01 -22.26
C ASP A 640 11.63 17.83 -23.78
N PRO A 641 10.56 18.00 -24.58
CA PRO A 641 10.61 17.77 -26.01
C PRO A 641 11.66 18.62 -26.73
N SER A 642 11.94 19.82 -26.20
CA SER A 642 12.94 20.77 -26.75
C SER A 642 14.35 20.55 -26.20
N GLY A 643 14.49 19.78 -25.13
CA GLY A 643 15.76 19.48 -24.48
C GLY A 643 16.62 18.53 -25.31
N THR A 644 17.93 18.64 -25.17
CA THR A 644 18.92 17.70 -25.73
C THR A 644 19.44 16.81 -24.61
N TYR A 645 19.46 15.50 -24.86
CA TYR A 645 19.81 14.50 -23.84
C TYR A 645 20.92 13.56 -24.30
N SER A 646 21.84 13.25 -23.39
CA SER A 646 22.75 12.12 -23.51
C SER A 646 22.05 10.86 -22.99
N VAL A 647 22.09 9.77 -23.76
CA VAL A 647 21.49 8.46 -23.44
C VAL A 647 22.57 7.40 -23.51
N LYS A 648 22.73 6.60 -22.47
CA LYS A 648 23.68 5.47 -22.44
C LYS A 648 23.18 4.33 -21.56
N ALA A 649 23.66 3.11 -21.81
CA ALA A 649 23.47 1.97 -20.94
C ALA A 649 24.50 1.96 -19.80
N VAL A 650 24.09 1.52 -18.59
CA VAL A 650 24.96 1.40 -17.44
C VAL A 650 24.83 0.01 -16.78
N PHE A 651 25.91 -0.49 -16.21
CA PHE A 651 26.00 -1.87 -15.71
C PHE A 651 26.62 -1.94 -14.31
N PRO A 652 26.02 -1.31 -13.28
CA PRO A 652 26.60 -1.24 -11.94
C PRO A 652 26.73 -2.62 -11.27
N ALA A 653 25.86 -3.58 -11.64
CA ALA A 653 25.88 -4.94 -11.10
C ALA A 653 26.32 -5.99 -12.13
N GLY A 654 27.18 -5.61 -13.07
CA GLY A 654 27.62 -6.47 -14.16
C GLY A 654 26.72 -6.40 -15.38
N LYS A 655 27.19 -6.96 -16.50
CA LYS A 655 26.45 -6.96 -17.77
C LYS A 655 25.41 -8.07 -17.78
N PRO A 656 24.22 -7.83 -18.33
CA PRO A 656 23.23 -8.88 -18.55
C PRO A 656 23.68 -9.82 -19.68
N ARG A 657 23.00 -10.95 -19.79
CA ARG A 657 23.20 -11.87 -20.90
C ARG A 657 22.51 -11.36 -22.17
N PHE A 658 23.32 -10.97 -23.14
CA PHE A 658 22.86 -10.57 -24.46
C PHE A 658 22.73 -11.78 -25.41
N MET A 659 21.77 -11.69 -26.34
CA MET A 659 21.57 -12.62 -27.45
C MET A 659 21.82 -11.92 -28.79
N LEU A 660 23.00 -11.29 -28.94
CA LEU A 660 23.38 -10.53 -30.10
C LEU A 660 24.90 -10.63 -30.35
N ILE A 661 25.31 -10.41 -31.59
CA ILE A 661 26.73 -10.43 -31.99
C ILE A 661 27.41 -9.13 -31.58
N SER A 662 26.74 -7.99 -31.84
CA SER A 662 27.23 -6.67 -31.45
C SER A 662 26.12 -5.87 -30.73
N PRO A 663 26.41 -5.18 -29.62
CA PRO A 663 25.44 -4.33 -28.97
C PRO A 663 25.09 -3.13 -29.83
N PRO A 664 23.87 -2.53 -29.71
CA PRO A 664 23.53 -1.26 -30.33
C PRO A 664 24.53 -0.16 -29.95
N GLU A 665 24.97 0.63 -30.94
CA GLU A 665 26.02 1.66 -30.74
C GLU A 665 25.66 2.69 -29.67
N TRP A 666 24.37 3.05 -29.58
CA TRP A 666 23.87 4.01 -28.58
C TRP A 666 24.15 3.59 -27.11
N MET A 667 24.34 2.31 -26.85
CA MET A 667 24.65 1.83 -25.50
C MET A 667 25.95 2.41 -24.93
N SER A 668 26.88 2.81 -25.81
CA SER A 668 28.10 3.53 -25.43
C SER A 668 27.87 5.04 -25.23
N GLY A 669 26.73 5.56 -25.70
CA GLY A 669 26.33 6.95 -25.61
C GLY A 669 25.84 7.51 -26.94
N VAL A 670 24.69 8.20 -26.91
CA VAL A 670 24.14 8.95 -28.02
C VAL A 670 23.50 10.23 -27.51
N THR A 671 23.48 11.26 -28.35
CA THR A 671 22.81 12.53 -28.06
C THR A 671 21.58 12.67 -28.96
N MET A 672 20.40 12.90 -28.32
CA MET A 672 19.13 13.06 -29.05
C MET A 672 18.26 14.13 -28.37
N SER A 673 17.33 14.72 -29.15
CA SER A 673 16.30 15.59 -28.56
C SER A 673 15.28 14.77 -27.77
N GLY A 674 14.64 15.37 -26.73
CA GLY A 674 13.57 14.71 -25.99
C GLY A 674 12.40 14.31 -26.89
N SER A 675 12.05 15.12 -27.89
CA SER A 675 11.02 14.77 -28.89
C SER A 675 11.38 13.53 -29.72
N ALA A 676 12.66 13.37 -30.11
CA ALA A 676 13.12 12.19 -30.84
C ALA A 676 13.13 10.94 -29.93
N LEU A 677 13.52 11.08 -28.65
CA LEU A 677 13.47 10.01 -27.67
C LEU A 677 12.04 9.53 -27.42
N ALA A 678 11.07 10.43 -27.37
CA ALA A 678 9.66 10.08 -27.16
C ALA A 678 9.01 9.48 -28.43
N ALA A 679 9.33 9.97 -29.64
CA ALA A 679 8.68 9.54 -30.86
C ALA A 679 9.35 8.34 -31.54
N ILE A 680 10.68 8.33 -31.59
CA ILE A 680 11.51 7.32 -32.28
C ILE A 680 12.09 6.34 -31.25
N GLY A 681 12.71 6.88 -30.17
CA GLY A 681 13.43 6.09 -29.16
C GLY A 681 14.79 5.59 -29.66
N VAL A 682 15.31 4.57 -29.01
CA VAL A 682 16.54 3.85 -29.36
C VAL A 682 16.28 2.38 -29.61
N THR A 683 17.10 1.69 -30.39
CA THR A 683 16.96 0.27 -30.66
C THR A 683 17.09 -0.53 -29.38
N ALA A 684 16.11 -1.38 -29.07
CA ALA A 684 16.20 -2.26 -27.91
C ALA A 684 17.32 -3.32 -28.08
N PRO A 685 18.17 -3.54 -27.05
CA PRO A 685 19.12 -4.64 -27.10
C PRO A 685 18.36 -5.97 -27.03
N ILE A 686 18.84 -7.00 -27.73
CA ILE A 686 18.29 -8.35 -27.66
C ILE A 686 18.88 -9.02 -26.43
N LEU A 687 18.05 -9.19 -25.39
CA LEU A 687 18.42 -9.81 -24.13
C LEU A 687 17.94 -11.26 -24.07
N ALA A 688 18.67 -12.10 -23.34
CA ALA A 688 18.12 -13.35 -22.89
C ALA A 688 16.92 -13.13 -21.94
N PRO A 689 15.96 -14.05 -21.85
CA PRO A 689 14.87 -13.97 -20.88
C PRO A 689 15.37 -13.79 -19.44
N ALA A 690 14.59 -13.12 -18.60
CA ALA A 690 14.93 -12.78 -17.23
C ALA A 690 16.26 -12.00 -17.10
N ASN A 691 16.45 -11.02 -18.00
CA ASN A 691 17.59 -10.10 -17.99
C ASN A 691 17.14 -8.65 -18.11
N ALA A 692 17.95 -7.71 -17.62
CA ALA A 692 17.61 -6.30 -17.62
C ALA A 692 18.82 -5.41 -17.90
N VAL A 693 18.58 -4.23 -18.51
CA VAL A 693 19.56 -3.18 -18.75
C VAL A 693 19.08 -1.88 -18.13
N LEU A 694 19.96 -1.20 -17.38
CA LEU A 694 19.73 0.16 -16.94
C LEU A 694 20.17 1.18 -18.00
N ILE A 695 19.38 2.25 -18.13
CA ILE A 695 19.58 3.31 -19.12
C ILE A 695 19.55 4.65 -18.39
N GLU A 696 20.64 5.38 -18.47
CA GLU A 696 20.72 6.77 -17.99
C GLU A 696 20.43 7.75 -19.10
N ILE A 697 19.61 8.74 -18.78
CA ILE A 697 19.26 9.86 -19.67
C ILE A 697 19.54 11.15 -18.91
N THR A 698 20.39 12.02 -19.46
CA THR A 698 20.80 13.27 -18.80
C THR A 698 20.71 14.42 -19.78
N LYS A 699 20.01 15.50 -19.38
CA LYS A 699 19.90 16.73 -20.15
C LYS A 699 21.28 17.42 -20.24
N LEU A 700 21.66 17.88 -21.44
CA LEU A 700 22.93 18.54 -21.73
C LEU A 700 22.82 20.05 -21.55
#